data_07a8553d4a47677e61aead57d35079d2
#
_entry.id   07a8553d4a47677e61aead57d35079d2
#
_cell.length_a   1.000
_cell.length_b   1.000
_cell.length_c   1.000
_cell.angle_alpha   90.00
_cell.angle_beta   90.00
_cell.angle_gamma   90.00
#
_symmetry.space_group_name_H-M   'P 1'
#
loop_
_entity.id
_entity.type
_entity.pdbx_description
1 polymer ?
#
loop_
_entity_poly.entity_id
_entity_poly.type
_entity_poly.pdbx_seq_one_letter_code
_entity_poly.pdbx_strand_id
1 'polypeptide(L)'
;MLPDLHHYGKEISLIMNSGVQFLDFGLKIDWKDKEWRTKSMGNFASGGENHPIRRLVEHRSGEGYCDSSDLSRMVKVEHEISVEQSFKLLDGVWLPIPVLRTVASTDGFDEGPYNWARARIVKLAEPDVEGNTYRVTLAFDTKIFPNRADVAYLAPTEEDVRSGAVFGLAYQSHQMSWFLDYKWINEWLLELFTELAPENDRLKIHPDDLKMDIAAKFHQGHYLNILAILGEEIDIPRIKMISNRSDEINRAIPVDMVLDVGNSRTCGILIEDHVQEKDGLKKRYELELRDLTRPERVYSEPFESRVEFAQAFFGKDHFSVQSGRRDAFQWATIARVGKEAARLASRREGNEGSTGLSSPKRYLWDDARYEQGWRFNSSYVKTDYEPYATADPLSGLINEYGEALHILRDDIDEEFERKMPVFQPKYSRRSLMTFMLSEVLMQALMQINSPAQRAKLEHSKAPRFLRSIILTVPPAMPKPEREIFRQSIYQAIGLVWKSLGWDKSDDDFDFNSQSAREKYWPILPEVIIQWDEATCGQVVYLFNETQNNYGGRPEEFITALQRPDKKEKDRITIATIDIGGGTTDLVINDYSLDYGENGGSGSNAYIIPTQRFRDGFKVAGDDILLDMIRNVVVESLTAGLKNAGLRDPEPILSELIGDQALKVQDALLRQQLTLQVFSPIGLRVLKEYEGYDPMQKTNALNGKTFGELLEDVEQPTESVLDYINEPIRRALGRSDFNILDLPVQVNLERIHSLFIRGDYFDICKTFNALCEVVNSYQCDVLLLTGRPSRLPGVQSFFRSRLPLPVGRILPLHHYRTGNWYPFHKQGRIDDPKTTAAVGAMLCFLCKDMRLTNFYLRSMAMTAYSTVKYIGYLDNNNVIKDSNVYYHDIDLDNEDYDFPDTSFEVRGDTRLGFRQLNVERWVASPLYMLSIESREWKAMLNNEGVVLQVTLGIKNSRNSQERAENFYIKNVTASNGRSCVRERDITLHLNTMTDAGLGDQKLYWLDTGCVKR
;
A
#
# COMPACT_ATOMS: atom_id res chain seq x y z
N MET A 1 6.55 -12.15 -2.70
CA MET A 1 7.57 -13.12 -2.15
C MET A 1 6.78 -14.25 -1.49
N LEU A 2 7.29 -15.47 -1.45
CA LEU A 2 6.67 -16.52 -0.64
C LEU A 2 6.99 -16.23 0.84
N PRO A 3 6.03 -16.37 1.77
CA PRO A 3 6.32 -16.22 3.19
C PRO A 3 7.21 -17.34 3.70
N ASP A 4 8.01 -17.05 4.72
CA ASP A 4 8.74 -18.08 5.44
C ASP A 4 7.75 -19.04 6.09
N LEU A 5 8.02 -20.34 5.98
CA LEU A 5 7.18 -21.34 6.60
C LEU A 5 7.45 -21.42 8.10
N HIS A 6 6.37 -21.42 8.86
CA HIS A 6 6.45 -21.62 10.29
C HIS A 6 6.11 -23.07 10.65
N HIS A 7 6.96 -23.71 11.45
CA HIS A 7 6.69 -25.04 11.96
C HIS A 7 5.77 -24.93 13.18
N TYR A 8 4.48 -25.16 12.94
CA TYR A 8 3.47 -25.12 13.98
C TYR A 8 3.60 -26.33 14.91
N GLY A 9 3.33 -26.14 16.19
CA GLY A 9 3.18 -27.24 17.14
C GLY A 9 1.89 -28.04 16.87
N LYS A 10 1.61 -29.04 17.72
CA LYS A 10 0.41 -29.89 17.58
C LYS A 10 -0.91 -29.13 17.74
N GLU A 11 -0.90 -28.00 18.42
CA GLU A 11 -2.08 -27.15 18.65
C GLU A 11 -1.70 -25.68 18.46
N ILE A 12 -2.58 -24.95 17.78
CA ILE A 12 -2.51 -23.49 17.66
C ILE A 12 -3.78 -22.82 18.16
N SER A 13 -3.69 -21.54 18.49
CA SER A 13 -4.85 -20.73 18.85
C SER A 13 -5.14 -19.69 17.76
N LEU A 14 -6.43 -19.53 17.42
CA LEU A 14 -6.95 -18.40 16.64
C LEU A 14 -7.67 -17.44 17.58
N ILE A 15 -7.53 -16.15 17.32
CA ILE A 15 -8.19 -15.11 18.11
C ILE A 15 -9.59 -14.87 17.51
N MET A 16 -10.65 -14.99 18.32
CA MET A 16 -12.01 -14.72 17.84
C MET A 16 -12.17 -13.27 17.35
N ASN A 17 -12.94 -13.09 16.29
CA ASN A 17 -13.23 -11.79 15.67
C ASN A 17 -11.99 -10.99 15.26
N SER A 18 -10.92 -11.66 14.84
CA SER A 18 -9.69 -11.03 14.33
C SER A 18 -9.62 -10.97 12.79
N GLY A 19 -10.75 -11.16 12.11
CA GLY A 19 -10.83 -11.23 10.65
C GLY A 19 -10.46 -12.61 10.11
N VAL A 20 -10.09 -12.69 8.83
CA VAL A 20 -9.62 -13.92 8.21
C VAL A 20 -8.16 -14.15 8.56
N GLN A 21 -7.85 -15.31 9.12
CA GLN A 21 -6.50 -15.73 9.51
C GLN A 21 -5.96 -16.79 8.59
N PHE A 22 -4.65 -16.79 8.36
CA PHE A 22 -4.00 -17.69 7.41
C PHE A 22 -2.95 -18.58 8.07
N LEU A 23 -2.84 -19.82 7.58
CA LEU A 23 -1.76 -20.74 7.87
C LEU A 23 -1.14 -21.20 6.56
N ASP A 24 0.19 -21.10 6.46
CA ASP A 24 0.93 -21.48 5.26
C ASP A 24 1.78 -22.73 5.52
N PHE A 25 1.75 -23.67 4.55
CA PHE A 25 2.52 -24.92 4.59
C PHE A 25 3.22 -25.14 3.25
N GLY A 26 4.35 -25.84 3.30
CA GLY A 26 5.02 -26.36 2.13
C GLY A 26 4.63 -27.82 1.88
N LEU A 27 4.60 -28.23 0.61
CA LEU A 27 4.37 -29.59 0.24
C LEU A 27 5.35 -29.98 -0.86
N LYS A 28 6.09 -31.05 -0.61
CA LYS A 28 7.11 -31.55 -1.53
C LYS A 28 6.57 -32.77 -2.28
N ILE A 29 6.23 -32.61 -3.55
CA ILE A 29 5.76 -33.69 -4.40
C ILE A 29 6.67 -33.82 -5.62
N ASP A 30 7.12 -35.03 -5.92
CA ASP A 30 7.77 -35.40 -7.18
C ASP A 30 6.93 -36.47 -7.90
N TRP A 31 6.13 -36.03 -8.88
CA TRP A 31 5.30 -36.94 -9.67
C TRP A 31 6.08 -37.96 -10.50
N LYS A 32 7.39 -37.85 -10.63
CA LYS A 32 8.27 -38.84 -11.32
C LYS A 32 8.66 -39.97 -10.39
N ASP A 33 8.61 -39.78 -9.08
CA ASP A 33 8.91 -40.77 -8.10
C ASP A 33 7.84 -41.88 -8.09
N LYS A 34 8.32 -43.15 -8.00
CA LYS A 34 7.46 -44.33 -7.96
C LYS A 34 6.58 -44.33 -6.71
N GLU A 35 7.09 -43.87 -5.58
CA GLU A 35 6.38 -43.79 -4.30
C GLU A 35 5.18 -42.83 -4.43
N TRP A 36 5.39 -41.64 -5.02
CA TRP A 36 4.30 -40.66 -5.27
C TRP A 36 3.29 -41.19 -6.29
N ARG A 37 3.73 -41.89 -7.35
CA ARG A 37 2.80 -42.51 -8.31
C ARG A 37 1.93 -43.58 -7.66
N THR A 38 2.47 -44.38 -6.72
CA THR A 38 1.72 -45.39 -6.00
C THR A 38 0.75 -44.79 -5.00
N LYS A 39 1.15 -43.75 -4.25
CA LYS A 39 0.25 -42.97 -3.38
C LYS A 39 -0.78 -42.17 -4.17
N SER A 40 -0.50 -41.84 -5.43
CA SER A 40 -1.30 -40.95 -6.26
C SER A 40 -2.55 -41.62 -6.86
N MET A 41 -2.82 -42.86 -6.61
CA MET A 41 -4.04 -43.52 -7.09
C MET A 41 -5.09 -43.52 -5.99
N GLY A 42 -6.09 -42.69 -6.17
CA GLY A 42 -7.29 -42.71 -5.31
C GLY A 42 -8.30 -43.72 -5.84
N ASN A 43 -8.53 -44.78 -5.11
CA ASN A 43 -9.51 -45.79 -5.46
C ASN A 43 -10.84 -45.48 -4.76
N PHE A 44 -11.93 -45.40 -5.51
CA PHE A 44 -13.22 -44.95 -5.02
C PHE A 44 -14.31 -46.00 -5.31
N ALA A 45 -15.19 -46.17 -4.35
CA ALA A 45 -16.43 -46.87 -4.55
C ALA A 45 -17.61 -45.91 -4.43
N SER A 46 -18.62 -46.06 -5.30
CA SER A 46 -19.89 -45.35 -5.16
C SER A 46 -20.62 -45.82 -3.91
N GLY A 47 -21.16 -44.87 -3.14
CA GLY A 47 -21.95 -45.15 -1.95
C GLY A 47 -23.42 -45.46 -2.22
N GLY A 48 -23.87 -45.52 -3.50
CA GLY A 48 -25.25 -45.57 -3.91
C GLY A 48 -25.84 -44.18 -4.20
N GLU A 49 -27.10 -44.11 -4.63
CA GLU A 49 -27.72 -42.86 -5.15
C GLU A 49 -27.72 -41.69 -4.14
N ASN A 50 -27.74 -41.98 -2.83
CA ASN A 50 -27.83 -40.97 -1.76
C ASN A 50 -26.57 -40.89 -0.86
N HIS A 51 -25.49 -41.58 -1.19
CA HIS A 51 -24.28 -41.55 -0.39
C HIS A 51 -23.11 -40.90 -1.13
N PRO A 52 -22.21 -40.21 -0.43
CA PRO A 52 -20.99 -39.68 -1.03
C PRO A 52 -20.07 -40.82 -1.48
N ILE A 53 -19.27 -40.52 -2.47
CA ILE A 53 -18.17 -41.40 -2.92
C ILE A 53 -17.17 -41.60 -1.78
N ARG A 54 -16.55 -42.77 -1.69
CA ARG A 54 -15.62 -43.14 -0.63
C ARG A 54 -14.22 -43.37 -1.20
N ARG A 55 -13.21 -42.79 -0.58
CA ARG A 55 -11.82 -43.12 -0.88
C ARG A 55 -11.46 -44.44 -0.23
N LEU A 56 -10.92 -45.34 -1.03
CA LEU A 56 -10.49 -46.68 -0.56
C LEU A 56 -9.00 -46.68 -0.24
N VAL A 57 -8.62 -47.50 0.72
CA VAL A 57 -7.22 -47.79 1.08
C VAL A 57 -6.87 -49.23 0.74
N GLU A 58 -5.60 -49.49 0.44
CA GLU A 58 -5.16 -50.88 0.15
C GLU A 58 -5.34 -51.80 1.36
N HIS A 59 -5.93 -52.94 1.13
CA HIS A 59 -6.11 -53.94 2.19
C HIS A 59 -4.75 -54.52 2.61
N ARG A 60 -4.60 -54.87 3.90
CA ARG A 60 -3.35 -55.39 4.49
C ARG A 60 -2.78 -56.62 3.83
N SER A 61 -3.61 -57.41 3.15
CA SER A 61 -3.18 -58.60 2.40
C SER A 61 -2.53 -58.27 1.05
N GLY A 62 -2.63 -57.00 0.56
CA GLY A 62 -2.18 -56.62 -0.78
C GLY A 62 -3.12 -57.08 -1.92
N GLU A 63 -4.25 -57.72 -1.59
CA GLU A 63 -5.21 -58.26 -2.57
C GLU A 63 -6.51 -57.46 -2.64
N GLY A 64 -6.43 -56.16 -2.87
CA GLY A 64 -7.61 -55.31 -3.05
C GLY A 64 -7.70 -54.18 -2.06
N TYR A 65 -8.86 -53.53 -2.00
CA TYR A 65 -9.07 -52.30 -1.27
C TYR A 65 -10.19 -52.44 -0.21
N CYS A 66 -10.09 -51.63 0.83
CA CYS A 66 -11.10 -51.52 1.88
C CYS A 66 -11.47 -50.08 2.17
N ASP A 67 -12.63 -49.85 2.80
CA ASP A 67 -12.99 -48.53 3.30
C ASP A 67 -12.09 -48.17 4.50
N SER A 68 -11.70 -46.91 4.59
CA SER A 68 -10.88 -46.40 5.73
C SER A 68 -11.59 -46.58 7.08
N SER A 69 -12.91 -46.70 7.12
CA SER A 69 -13.69 -46.97 8.35
C SER A 69 -13.69 -48.43 8.79
N ASP A 70 -13.46 -49.39 7.88
CA ASP A 70 -13.45 -50.81 8.16
C ASP A 70 -12.37 -51.52 7.32
N LEU A 71 -11.17 -51.56 7.85
CA LEU A 71 -10.00 -52.13 7.21
C LEU A 71 -10.06 -53.68 7.08
N SER A 72 -11.10 -54.33 7.62
CA SER A 72 -11.29 -55.76 7.51
C SER A 72 -12.14 -56.19 6.34
N ARG A 73 -12.93 -55.26 5.79
CA ARG A 73 -13.90 -55.50 4.73
C ARG A 73 -13.38 -55.06 3.37
N MET A 74 -13.18 -56.00 2.47
CA MET A 74 -12.85 -55.71 1.08
C MET A 74 -14.03 -55.07 0.33
N VAL A 75 -13.72 -54.01 -0.42
CA VAL A 75 -14.69 -53.25 -1.21
C VAL A 75 -14.28 -53.26 -2.67
N LYS A 76 -15.26 -53.40 -3.57
CA LYS A 76 -15.02 -53.30 -5.00
C LYS A 76 -14.72 -51.84 -5.38
N VAL A 77 -13.63 -51.67 -6.13
CA VAL A 77 -13.32 -50.39 -6.77
C VAL A 77 -14.30 -50.16 -7.92
N GLU A 78 -14.94 -48.98 -7.95
CA GLU A 78 -15.83 -48.58 -9.05
C GLU A 78 -15.14 -47.54 -9.94
N HIS A 79 -14.40 -46.59 -9.31
CA HIS A 79 -13.72 -45.52 -10.02
C HIS A 79 -12.29 -45.36 -9.46
N GLU A 80 -11.39 -44.97 -10.34
CA GLU A 80 -10.01 -44.67 -9.99
C GLU A 80 -9.64 -43.29 -10.55
N ILE A 81 -9.20 -42.39 -9.68
CA ILE A 81 -8.84 -41.01 -10.02
C ILE A 81 -7.42 -40.74 -9.49
N SER A 82 -6.53 -40.33 -10.38
CA SER A 82 -5.15 -39.99 -10.02
C SER A 82 -5.09 -38.75 -9.14
N VAL A 83 -4.31 -38.78 -8.07
CA VAL A 83 -4.04 -37.63 -7.23
C VAL A 83 -3.33 -36.52 -8.02
N GLU A 84 -2.45 -36.86 -8.95
CA GLU A 84 -1.81 -35.89 -9.85
C GLU A 84 -2.84 -35.10 -10.68
N GLN A 85 -3.87 -35.80 -11.22
CA GLN A 85 -4.97 -35.13 -11.94
C GLN A 85 -5.76 -34.21 -11.01
N SER A 86 -5.98 -34.61 -9.75
CA SER A 86 -6.67 -33.77 -8.76
C SER A 86 -5.91 -32.48 -8.46
N PHE A 87 -4.59 -32.57 -8.31
CA PHE A 87 -3.73 -31.40 -8.12
C PHE A 87 -3.67 -30.50 -9.36
N LYS A 88 -3.69 -31.08 -10.58
CA LYS A 88 -3.75 -30.29 -11.81
C LYS A 88 -5.10 -29.58 -11.98
N LEU A 89 -6.19 -30.27 -11.67
CA LEU A 89 -7.55 -29.70 -11.77
C LEU A 89 -7.77 -28.56 -10.78
N LEU A 90 -7.41 -28.78 -9.52
CA LEU A 90 -7.73 -27.89 -8.41
C LEU A 90 -6.58 -26.95 -8.03
N ASP A 91 -5.59 -26.76 -8.92
CA ASP A 91 -4.48 -25.85 -8.73
C ASP A 91 -4.95 -24.40 -8.64
N GLY A 92 -4.61 -23.72 -7.56
CA GLY A 92 -4.87 -22.29 -7.37
C GLY A 92 -6.31 -21.91 -7.06
N VAL A 93 -7.18 -22.87 -6.73
CA VAL A 93 -8.56 -22.57 -6.33
C VAL A 93 -8.79 -22.77 -4.84
N TRP A 94 -9.72 -22.01 -4.27
CA TRP A 94 -10.17 -22.18 -2.90
C TRP A 94 -11.19 -23.30 -2.79
N LEU A 95 -10.99 -24.17 -1.80
CA LEU A 95 -11.89 -25.28 -1.48
C LEU A 95 -12.39 -25.14 -0.05
N PRO A 96 -13.68 -25.36 0.24
CA PRO A 96 -14.17 -25.50 1.60
C PRO A 96 -13.59 -26.78 2.21
N ILE A 97 -13.11 -26.72 3.47
CA ILE A 97 -12.53 -27.89 4.15
C ILE A 97 -13.25 -28.19 5.47
N PRO A 98 -13.41 -29.48 5.81
CA PRO A 98 -14.09 -29.90 7.03
C PRO A 98 -13.12 -29.84 8.24
N VAL A 99 -12.93 -28.65 8.79
CA VAL A 99 -12.26 -28.48 10.09
C VAL A 99 -13.33 -28.49 11.16
N LEU A 100 -13.53 -29.67 11.77
CA LEU A 100 -14.67 -29.99 12.61
C LEU A 100 -14.26 -30.05 14.09
N ARG A 101 -15.24 -29.92 14.99
CA ARG A 101 -15.02 -30.05 16.43
C ARG A 101 -14.65 -31.50 16.77
N THR A 102 -13.53 -31.67 17.50
CA THR A 102 -13.08 -33.01 17.94
C THR A 102 -13.84 -33.45 19.18
N VAL A 103 -14.15 -34.74 19.25
CA VAL A 103 -14.78 -35.39 20.42
C VAL A 103 -13.67 -35.98 21.31
N ALA A 104 -13.53 -35.47 22.53
CA ALA A 104 -12.44 -35.85 23.43
C ALA A 104 -12.40 -37.34 23.82
N SER A 105 -13.52 -38.07 23.72
CA SER A 105 -13.66 -39.46 24.11
C SER A 105 -13.40 -40.49 22.99
N THR A 106 -13.36 -40.01 21.75
CA THR A 106 -13.15 -40.80 20.54
C THR A 106 -12.29 -40.02 19.57
N ASP A 107 -11.54 -40.65 18.65
CA ASP A 107 -10.86 -39.98 17.55
C ASP A 107 -11.85 -39.48 16.47
N GLY A 108 -13.08 -39.16 16.87
CA GLY A 108 -14.17 -38.72 16.02
C GLY A 108 -14.38 -37.22 16.04
N PHE A 109 -15.33 -36.79 15.23
CA PHE A 109 -15.71 -35.39 15.07
C PHE A 109 -17.22 -35.21 15.27
N ASP A 110 -17.59 -34.07 15.83
CA ASP A 110 -18.97 -33.61 15.82
C ASP A 110 -19.37 -33.09 14.43
N GLU A 111 -20.67 -33.03 14.16
CA GLU A 111 -21.18 -32.38 12.96
C GLU A 111 -21.00 -30.86 13.04
N GLY A 112 -19.95 -30.35 12.39
CA GLY A 112 -19.65 -28.92 12.27
C GLY A 112 -18.43 -28.46 13.08
N PRO A 113 -18.07 -27.20 12.96
CA PRO A 113 -18.64 -26.14 12.09
C PRO A 113 -18.34 -26.34 10.60
N TYR A 114 -19.29 -25.97 9.70
CA TYR A 114 -19.21 -26.33 8.29
C TYR A 114 -18.61 -25.25 7.38
N ASN A 115 -18.68 -23.97 7.75
CA ASN A 115 -18.40 -22.87 6.84
C ASN A 115 -17.50 -21.81 7.48
N TRP A 116 -16.28 -22.20 7.87
CA TRP A 116 -15.29 -21.28 8.48
C TRP A 116 -13.84 -21.55 8.08
N ALA A 117 -13.60 -22.60 7.32
CA ALA A 117 -12.25 -22.99 6.87
C ALA A 117 -12.20 -23.21 5.36
N ARG A 118 -11.10 -22.78 4.74
CA ARG A 118 -10.79 -22.93 3.31
C ARG A 118 -9.35 -23.40 3.14
N ALA A 119 -9.10 -24.12 2.06
CA ALA A 119 -7.76 -24.48 1.62
C ALA A 119 -7.53 -24.07 0.17
N ARG A 120 -6.33 -23.63 -0.12
CA ARG A 120 -5.84 -23.36 -1.47
C ARG A 120 -4.47 -24.00 -1.65
N ILE A 121 -4.27 -24.71 -2.75
CA ILE A 121 -3.01 -25.35 -3.10
C ILE A 121 -2.52 -24.73 -4.39
N VAL A 122 -1.27 -24.30 -4.43
CA VAL A 122 -0.68 -23.66 -5.61
C VAL A 122 0.64 -24.35 -5.96
N LYS A 123 0.75 -24.76 -7.23
CA LYS A 123 2.00 -25.27 -7.78
C LYS A 123 3.00 -24.13 -7.95
N LEU A 124 4.22 -24.32 -7.46
CA LEU A 124 5.30 -23.36 -7.64
C LEU A 124 5.96 -23.55 -9.01
N ALA A 125 6.35 -22.43 -9.66
CA ALA A 125 7.10 -22.48 -10.92
C ALA A 125 8.50 -23.11 -10.71
N GLU A 126 9.12 -22.80 -9.58
CA GLU A 126 10.37 -23.38 -9.11
C GLU A 126 10.21 -23.78 -7.64
N PRO A 127 10.90 -24.84 -7.19
CA PRO A 127 10.88 -25.20 -5.77
C PRO A 127 11.36 -24.04 -4.89
N ASP A 128 10.75 -23.90 -3.72
CA ASP A 128 11.18 -22.91 -2.73
C ASP A 128 12.53 -23.30 -2.07
N VAL A 129 13.00 -22.46 -1.15
CA VAL A 129 14.30 -22.67 -0.46
C VAL A 129 14.36 -23.95 0.38
N GLU A 130 13.22 -24.51 0.77
CA GLU A 130 13.09 -25.78 1.49
C GLU A 130 12.88 -26.96 0.54
N GLY A 131 12.75 -26.70 -0.77
CA GLY A 131 12.51 -27.70 -1.81
C GLY A 131 11.03 -28.08 -1.97
N ASN A 132 10.10 -27.31 -1.44
CA ASN A 132 8.67 -27.52 -1.67
C ASN A 132 8.30 -27.16 -3.11
N THR A 133 7.48 -28.01 -3.74
CA THR A 133 6.97 -27.82 -5.11
C THR A 133 5.56 -27.26 -5.16
N TYR A 134 4.86 -27.27 -4.01
CA TYR A 134 3.55 -26.66 -3.81
C TYR A 134 3.52 -25.84 -2.53
N ARG A 135 2.67 -24.80 -2.51
CA ARG A 135 2.28 -24.09 -1.30
C ARG A 135 0.81 -24.37 -0.99
N VAL A 136 0.53 -24.58 0.27
CA VAL A 136 -0.82 -24.75 0.80
C VAL A 136 -1.10 -23.61 1.74
N THR A 137 -2.17 -22.87 1.47
CA THR A 137 -2.67 -21.79 2.33
C THR A 137 -4.03 -22.18 2.87
N LEU A 138 -4.15 -22.26 4.19
CA LEU A 138 -5.43 -22.40 4.87
C LEU A 138 -5.92 -21.04 5.30
N ALA A 139 -7.20 -20.75 5.10
CA ALA A 139 -7.87 -19.53 5.58
C ALA A 139 -8.98 -19.89 6.56
N PHE A 140 -9.02 -19.17 7.68
CA PHE A 140 -10.03 -19.34 8.72
C PHE A 140 -10.75 -18.04 8.98
N ASP A 141 -12.05 -18.06 8.84
CA ASP A 141 -12.90 -16.95 9.29
C ASP A 141 -13.11 -17.04 10.80
N THR A 142 -12.51 -16.11 11.54
CA THR A 142 -12.55 -16.13 13.00
C THR A 142 -13.78 -15.45 13.60
N LYS A 143 -14.74 -15.02 12.79
CA LYS A 143 -15.98 -14.41 13.24
C LYS A 143 -16.84 -15.43 13.95
N ILE A 144 -17.18 -15.12 15.21
CA ILE A 144 -18.02 -15.98 16.04
C ILE A 144 -19.47 -15.94 15.56
N PHE A 145 -20.07 -17.12 15.45
CA PHE A 145 -21.47 -17.28 15.06
C PHE A 145 -22.38 -17.50 16.28
N PRO A 146 -23.59 -16.94 16.31
CA PRO A 146 -24.46 -17.12 17.45
C PRO A 146 -24.87 -18.59 17.61
N ASN A 147 -24.75 -19.11 18.83
CA ASN A 147 -25.27 -20.45 19.16
C ASN A 147 -26.79 -20.37 19.41
N ARG A 148 -27.57 -20.76 18.42
CA ARG A 148 -29.03 -20.90 18.54
C ARG A 148 -29.43 -22.30 18.13
N ALA A 149 -30.36 -22.88 18.83
CA ALA A 149 -30.84 -24.23 18.58
C ALA A 149 -31.50 -24.43 17.18
N ASP A 150 -31.90 -23.33 16.57
CA ASP A 150 -32.54 -23.25 15.24
C ASP A 150 -31.57 -22.91 14.09
N VAL A 151 -30.29 -22.68 14.40
CA VAL A 151 -29.28 -22.30 13.42
C VAL A 151 -28.25 -23.41 13.24
N ALA A 152 -27.91 -23.72 11.98
CA ALA A 152 -26.87 -24.69 11.66
C ALA A 152 -25.51 -24.29 12.25
N TYR A 153 -24.71 -25.26 12.68
CA TYR A 153 -23.36 -25.03 13.22
C TYR A 153 -22.36 -24.72 12.10
N LEU A 154 -22.36 -23.44 11.65
CA LEU A 154 -21.61 -22.99 10.47
C LEU A 154 -20.21 -22.46 10.81
N ALA A 155 -20.02 -21.92 12.01
CA ALA A 155 -18.76 -21.39 12.51
C ALA A 155 -18.64 -21.63 14.02
N PRO A 156 -17.43 -21.52 14.60
CA PRO A 156 -17.25 -21.58 16.05
C PRO A 156 -18.14 -20.59 16.80
N THR A 157 -18.57 -20.97 17.99
CA THR A 157 -19.48 -20.21 18.83
C THR A 157 -18.78 -19.65 20.07
N GLU A 158 -19.42 -18.75 20.82
CA GLU A 158 -18.92 -18.30 22.12
C GLU A 158 -18.77 -19.46 23.13
N GLU A 159 -19.63 -20.48 23.03
CA GLU A 159 -19.54 -21.66 23.87
C GLU A 159 -18.30 -22.49 23.57
N ASP A 160 -17.91 -22.61 22.29
CA ASP A 160 -16.67 -23.27 21.91
C ASP A 160 -15.44 -22.55 22.48
N VAL A 161 -15.45 -21.21 22.46
CA VAL A 161 -14.38 -20.42 23.08
C VAL A 161 -14.35 -20.63 24.59
N ARG A 162 -15.49 -20.61 25.26
CA ARG A 162 -15.60 -20.79 26.71
C ARG A 162 -15.21 -22.19 27.17
N SER A 163 -15.66 -23.22 26.45
CA SER A 163 -15.37 -24.62 26.77
C SER A 163 -13.96 -25.04 26.37
N GLY A 164 -13.28 -24.21 25.56
CA GLY A 164 -11.97 -24.53 25.03
C GLY A 164 -12.03 -25.66 24.00
N ALA A 165 -13.09 -25.70 23.17
CA ALA A 165 -13.26 -26.67 22.11
C ALA A 165 -12.06 -26.70 21.15
N VAL A 166 -11.71 -27.88 20.67
CA VAL A 166 -10.62 -28.11 19.75
C VAL A 166 -11.18 -28.59 18.40
N PHE A 167 -10.64 -28.06 17.33
CA PHE A 167 -11.05 -28.36 15.97
C PHE A 167 -9.90 -29.02 15.20
N GLY A 168 -10.23 -29.95 14.31
CA GLY A 168 -9.23 -30.65 13.49
C GLY A 168 -9.74 -30.93 12.08
N LEU A 169 -8.84 -31.14 11.15
CA LEU A 169 -9.19 -31.53 9.79
C LEU A 169 -9.70 -32.98 9.76
N ALA A 170 -10.95 -33.17 9.34
CA ALA A 170 -11.50 -34.48 9.01
C ALA A 170 -11.20 -34.75 7.52
N TYR A 171 -10.45 -35.80 7.22
CA TYR A 171 -10.02 -36.11 5.85
C TYR A 171 -10.39 -37.52 5.40
N GLN A 172 -10.77 -38.37 6.33
CA GLN A 172 -11.23 -39.72 6.01
C GLN A 172 -12.74 -39.71 5.73
N SER A 173 -13.15 -40.43 4.70
CA SER A 173 -14.55 -40.41 4.21
C SER A 173 -15.60 -40.68 5.30
N HIS A 174 -15.32 -41.60 6.24
CA HIS A 174 -16.23 -41.92 7.34
C HIS A 174 -16.33 -40.80 8.42
N GLN A 175 -15.31 -39.95 8.52
CA GLN A 175 -15.27 -38.86 9.51
C GLN A 175 -16.06 -37.64 9.06
N MET A 176 -16.35 -37.50 7.75
CA MET A 176 -16.90 -36.25 7.19
C MET A 176 -17.95 -36.51 6.09
N SER A 177 -18.52 -37.70 6.03
CA SER A 177 -19.50 -38.06 4.98
C SER A 177 -20.66 -37.07 4.89
N TRP A 178 -21.18 -36.60 6.02
CA TRP A 178 -22.24 -35.58 6.08
C TRP A 178 -21.81 -34.22 5.50
N PHE A 179 -20.54 -33.89 5.51
CA PHE A 179 -20.04 -32.64 4.90
C PHE A 179 -20.23 -32.64 3.39
N LEU A 180 -20.02 -33.77 2.73
CA LEU A 180 -20.25 -33.90 1.28
C LEU A 180 -21.72 -33.95 0.91
N ASP A 181 -22.60 -34.31 1.88
CA ASP A 181 -24.06 -34.35 1.65
C ASP A 181 -24.70 -32.95 1.66
N TYR A 182 -24.00 -31.90 2.16
CA TYR A 182 -24.51 -30.56 2.06
C TYR A 182 -24.61 -30.08 0.63
N LYS A 183 -25.83 -29.66 0.26
CA LYS A 183 -26.13 -29.21 -1.11
C LYS A 183 -25.15 -28.15 -1.61
N TRP A 184 -24.87 -27.12 -0.80
CA TRP A 184 -24.00 -26.04 -1.18
C TRP A 184 -22.53 -26.47 -1.37
N ILE A 185 -22.04 -27.47 -0.60
CA ILE A 185 -20.71 -28.07 -0.79
C ILE A 185 -20.64 -28.82 -2.11
N ASN A 186 -21.61 -29.70 -2.32
CA ASN A 186 -21.65 -30.51 -3.56
C ASN A 186 -21.77 -29.63 -4.81
N GLU A 187 -22.62 -28.60 -4.78
CA GLU A 187 -22.80 -27.66 -5.88
C GLU A 187 -21.52 -26.85 -6.14
N TRP A 188 -20.82 -26.41 -5.09
CA TRP A 188 -19.52 -25.76 -5.22
C TRP A 188 -18.50 -26.64 -5.95
N LEU A 189 -18.32 -27.88 -5.47
CA LEU A 189 -17.38 -28.83 -6.06
C LEU A 189 -17.76 -29.18 -7.51
N LEU A 190 -19.05 -29.32 -7.77
CA LEU A 190 -19.56 -29.60 -9.10
C LEU A 190 -19.32 -28.45 -10.08
N GLU A 191 -19.58 -27.21 -9.65
CA GLU A 191 -19.32 -26.02 -10.49
C GLU A 191 -17.84 -25.88 -10.81
N LEU A 192 -16.94 -26.04 -9.80
CA LEU A 192 -15.50 -26.03 -10.04
C LEU A 192 -15.07 -27.09 -11.05
N PHE A 193 -15.57 -28.32 -10.90
CA PHE A 193 -15.26 -29.42 -11.82
C PHE A 193 -15.74 -29.10 -13.24
N THR A 194 -16.97 -28.63 -13.38
CA THR A 194 -17.58 -28.32 -14.69
C THR A 194 -16.84 -27.17 -15.39
N GLU A 195 -16.37 -26.16 -14.66
CA GLU A 195 -15.64 -25.02 -15.25
C GLU A 195 -14.19 -25.37 -15.60
N LEU A 196 -13.50 -26.12 -14.75
CA LEU A 196 -12.05 -26.31 -14.87
C LEU A 196 -11.67 -27.51 -15.72
N ALA A 197 -12.47 -28.57 -15.76
CA ALA A 197 -12.13 -29.78 -16.46
C ALA A 197 -12.03 -29.61 -17.99
N PRO A 198 -12.95 -28.88 -18.67
CA PRO A 198 -12.88 -28.69 -20.12
C PRO A 198 -11.89 -27.63 -20.58
N GLU A 199 -11.75 -26.51 -19.82
CA GLU A 199 -11.17 -25.28 -20.35
C GLU A 199 -9.64 -25.30 -20.53
N ASN A 200 -8.89 -26.10 -19.81
CA ASN A 200 -7.43 -25.91 -19.72
C ASN A 200 -6.58 -27.08 -20.15
N ASP A 201 -7.07 -28.02 -20.98
CA ASP A 201 -6.32 -29.26 -21.18
C ASP A 201 -5.87 -29.95 -19.85
N ARG A 202 -6.38 -29.51 -18.71
CA ARG A 202 -5.94 -29.98 -17.39
C ARG A 202 -6.17 -31.47 -17.22
N LEU A 203 -7.32 -31.95 -17.66
CA LEU A 203 -7.64 -33.39 -17.68
C LEU A 203 -7.83 -33.97 -19.06
N LYS A 204 -7.89 -33.14 -20.11
CA LYS A 204 -8.22 -33.54 -21.51
C LYS A 204 -9.54 -34.33 -21.62
N ILE A 205 -10.57 -33.90 -20.88
CA ILE A 205 -11.88 -34.56 -20.88
C ILE A 205 -12.70 -34.08 -22.08
N HIS A 206 -13.23 -35.02 -22.84
CA HIS A 206 -14.15 -34.68 -23.92
C HIS A 206 -15.50 -34.22 -23.33
N PRO A 207 -16.22 -33.23 -23.93
CA PRO A 207 -17.50 -32.76 -23.39
C PRO A 207 -18.57 -33.84 -23.20
N ASP A 208 -18.54 -34.91 -23.99
CA ASP A 208 -19.47 -36.02 -23.83
C ASP A 208 -19.13 -36.91 -22.63
N ASP A 209 -17.85 -37.05 -22.30
CA ASP A 209 -17.38 -37.81 -21.15
C ASP A 209 -17.64 -37.07 -19.84
N LEU A 210 -17.64 -35.72 -19.87
CA LEU A 210 -17.91 -34.89 -18.70
C LEU A 210 -19.23 -35.22 -18.00
N LYS A 211 -20.30 -35.55 -18.78
CA LYS A 211 -21.60 -35.92 -18.20
C LYS A 211 -21.53 -37.25 -17.46
N MET A 212 -20.72 -38.18 -17.97
CA MET A 212 -20.52 -39.47 -17.29
C MET A 212 -19.68 -39.30 -16.01
N ASP A 213 -18.67 -38.47 -16.05
CA ASP A 213 -17.82 -38.17 -14.92
C ASP A 213 -18.58 -37.43 -13.80
N ILE A 214 -19.49 -36.51 -14.17
CA ILE A 214 -20.40 -35.87 -13.22
C ILE A 214 -21.34 -36.89 -12.57
N ALA A 215 -21.94 -37.76 -13.36
CA ALA A 215 -22.82 -38.82 -12.86
C ALA A 215 -22.07 -39.79 -11.91
N ALA A 216 -20.82 -40.09 -12.21
CA ALA A 216 -19.93 -40.88 -11.37
C ALA A 216 -19.35 -40.12 -10.16
N LYS A 217 -19.73 -38.87 -9.94
CA LYS A 217 -19.27 -37.99 -8.83
C LYS A 217 -17.74 -37.74 -8.80
N PHE A 218 -17.09 -37.62 -9.92
CA PHE A 218 -15.65 -37.39 -10.02
C PHE A 218 -15.22 -36.10 -9.31
N HIS A 219 -16.06 -35.06 -9.31
CA HIS A 219 -15.83 -33.83 -8.55
C HIS A 219 -15.58 -34.09 -7.04
N GLN A 220 -16.36 -35.01 -6.43
CA GLN A 220 -16.12 -35.41 -5.04
C GLN A 220 -14.85 -36.29 -4.91
N GLY A 221 -14.56 -37.13 -5.90
CA GLY A 221 -13.34 -37.96 -5.89
C GLY A 221 -12.06 -37.14 -5.95
N HIS A 222 -12.00 -36.14 -6.80
CA HIS A 222 -10.87 -35.19 -6.85
C HIS A 222 -10.72 -34.44 -5.52
N TYR A 223 -11.83 -34.02 -4.94
CA TYR A 223 -11.81 -33.32 -3.65
C TYR A 223 -11.30 -34.19 -2.51
N LEU A 224 -11.75 -35.47 -2.43
CA LEU A 224 -11.29 -36.46 -1.45
C LEU A 224 -9.79 -36.72 -1.56
N ASN A 225 -9.22 -36.75 -2.78
CA ASN A 225 -7.79 -36.85 -2.99
C ASN A 225 -7.03 -35.65 -2.37
N ILE A 226 -7.52 -34.45 -2.56
CA ILE A 226 -6.91 -33.25 -1.96
C ILE A 226 -6.96 -33.33 -0.44
N LEU A 227 -8.11 -33.64 0.15
CA LEU A 227 -8.24 -33.76 1.61
C LEU A 227 -7.32 -34.83 2.21
N ALA A 228 -7.17 -35.97 1.53
CA ALA A 228 -6.28 -37.03 1.97
C ALA A 228 -4.83 -36.56 2.02
N ILE A 229 -4.34 -35.89 0.99
CA ILE A 229 -2.98 -35.35 0.99
C ILE A 229 -2.80 -34.27 2.07
N LEU A 230 -3.78 -33.40 2.27
CA LEU A 230 -3.76 -32.41 3.37
C LEU A 230 -3.67 -33.07 4.74
N GLY A 231 -4.35 -34.20 4.96
CA GLY A 231 -4.36 -34.91 6.23
C GLY A 231 -3.20 -35.89 6.44
N GLU A 232 -2.64 -36.46 5.36
CA GLU A 232 -1.59 -37.48 5.42
C GLU A 232 -0.18 -36.91 5.31
N GLU A 233 0.03 -35.84 4.51
CA GLU A 233 1.36 -35.31 4.20
C GLU A 233 1.65 -33.98 4.90
N ILE A 234 0.62 -33.25 5.36
CA ILE A 234 0.77 -31.99 6.08
C ILE A 234 0.35 -32.16 7.53
N ASP A 235 1.25 -31.87 8.45
CA ASP A 235 0.95 -31.91 9.90
C ASP A 235 0.14 -30.65 10.29
N ILE A 236 -1.12 -30.61 9.87
CA ILE A 236 -2.04 -29.52 10.18
C ILE A 236 -2.36 -29.55 11.67
N PRO A 237 -2.01 -28.49 12.42
CA PRO A 237 -2.23 -28.44 13.86
C PRO A 237 -3.73 -28.46 14.21
N ARG A 238 -4.06 -28.98 15.38
CA ARG A 238 -5.39 -28.77 15.97
C ARG A 238 -5.57 -27.30 16.31
N ILE A 239 -6.79 -26.80 16.12
CA ILE A 239 -7.11 -25.39 16.24
C ILE A 239 -7.99 -25.18 17.47
N LYS A 240 -7.67 -24.15 18.25
CA LYS A 240 -8.44 -23.71 19.39
C LYS A 240 -8.81 -22.24 19.22
N MET A 241 -10.08 -21.90 19.37
CA MET A 241 -10.52 -20.51 19.39
C MET A 241 -10.34 -19.95 20.80
N ILE A 242 -9.76 -18.75 20.91
CA ILE A 242 -9.58 -18.05 22.19
C ILE A 242 -10.15 -16.62 22.12
N SER A 243 -10.47 -16.06 23.28
CA SER A 243 -11.02 -14.72 23.40
C SER A 243 -10.07 -13.67 22.86
N ASN A 244 -10.60 -12.62 22.24
CA ASN A 244 -9.86 -11.42 21.87
C ASN A 244 -9.64 -10.44 23.04
N ARG A 245 -10.17 -10.74 24.23
CA ARG A 245 -9.99 -9.95 25.45
C ARG A 245 -8.98 -10.61 26.37
N SER A 246 -8.39 -9.80 27.25
CA SER A 246 -7.56 -10.32 28.34
C SER A 246 -8.36 -11.27 29.22
N ASP A 247 -7.74 -12.38 29.57
CA ASP A 247 -8.21 -13.31 30.61
C ASP A 247 -7.26 -13.29 31.82
N GLU A 248 -7.51 -14.13 32.82
CA GLU A 248 -6.68 -14.22 34.04
C GLU A 248 -5.22 -14.67 33.73
N ILE A 249 -5.02 -15.41 32.65
CA ILE A 249 -3.73 -16.03 32.30
C ILE A 249 -3.04 -15.25 31.16
N ASN A 250 -3.82 -14.78 30.15
CA ASN A 250 -3.30 -14.16 28.94
C ASN A 250 -3.75 -12.70 28.86
N ARG A 251 -2.87 -11.80 29.31
CA ARG A 251 -3.10 -10.36 29.14
C ARG A 251 -2.90 -9.97 27.68
N ALA A 252 -3.86 -9.22 27.13
CA ALA A 252 -3.76 -8.69 25.77
C ALA A 252 -2.53 -7.78 25.63
N ILE A 253 -1.77 -7.96 24.55
CA ILE A 253 -0.53 -7.24 24.30
C ILE A 253 -0.81 -6.04 23.40
N PRO A 254 -0.43 -4.82 23.83
CA PRO A 254 -0.54 -3.63 22.99
C PRO A 254 0.48 -3.68 21.86
N VAL A 255 0.06 -3.22 20.67
CA VAL A 255 0.92 -3.06 19.51
C VAL A 255 0.84 -1.60 19.04
N ASP A 256 1.98 -1.02 18.73
CA ASP A 256 2.09 0.30 18.12
C ASP A 256 2.48 0.15 16.66
N MET A 257 1.77 0.84 15.77
CA MET A 257 2.05 0.84 14.34
C MET A 257 2.68 2.17 13.92
N VAL A 258 3.85 2.10 13.32
CA VAL A 258 4.48 3.25 12.65
C VAL A 258 4.28 3.10 11.15
N LEU A 259 3.76 4.12 10.50
CA LEU A 259 3.45 4.11 9.08
C LEU A 259 3.95 5.39 8.40
N ASP A 260 4.88 5.23 7.48
CA ASP A 260 5.33 6.29 6.59
C ASP A 260 4.61 6.14 5.24
N VAL A 261 3.60 7.00 5.01
CA VAL A 261 2.81 7.02 3.78
C VAL A 261 3.42 8.02 2.80
N GLY A 262 4.25 7.53 1.89
CA GLY A 262 4.82 8.38 0.82
C GLY A 262 3.92 8.46 -0.42
N ASN A 263 4.25 9.35 -1.34
CA ASN A 263 3.53 9.45 -2.62
C ASN A 263 3.72 8.21 -3.51
N SER A 264 4.94 7.70 -3.65
CA SER A 264 5.21 6.53 -4.48
C SER A 264 5.25 5.23 -3.68
N ARG A 265 5.73 5.25 -2.45
CA ARG A 265 5.92 4.07 -1.62
C ARG A 265 5.55 4.33 -0.16
N THR A 266 5.00 3.31 0.47
CA THR A 266 4.61 3.27 1.88
C THR A 266 5.43 2.21 2.61
N CYS A 267 5.76 2.47 3.87
CA CYS A 267 6.53 1.58 4.74
C CYS A 267 5.90 1.52 6.13
N GLY A 268 5.82 0.33 6.74
CA GLY A 268 5.22 0.14 8.06
C GLY A 268 6.07 -0.73 8.99
N ILE A 269 6.01 -0.41 10.29
CA ILE A 269 6.66 -1.16 11.38
C ILE A 269 5.64 -1.37 12.48
N LEU A 270 5.63 -2.57 13.06
CA LEU A 270 4.81 -2.94 14.20
C LEU A 270 5.71 -3.21 15.42
N ILE A 271 5.30 -2.77 16.60
CA ILE A 271 6.08 -2.86 17.83
C ILE A 271 5.18 -3.40 18.94
N GLU A 272 5.47 -4.57 19.47
CA GLU A 272 4.75 -5.11 20.64
C GLU A 272 5.31 -4.52 21.94
N ASP A 273 4.43 -4.28 22.90
CA ASP A 273 4.78 -3.78 24.23
C ASP A 273 4.61 -4.88 25.28
N HIS A 274 5.71 -5.53 25.63
CA HIS A 274 5.76 -6.60 26.60
C HIS A 274 6.23 -6.07 27.96
N VAL A 275 5.48 -6.30 29.02
CA VAL A 275 5.75 -5.80 30.37
C VAL A 275 7.16 -6.14 30.86
N GLN A 276 7.72 -7.27 30.45
CA GLN A 276 9.04 -7.74 30.90
C GLN A 276 10.20 -7.22 30.03
N GLU A 277 9.94 -6.72 28.82
CA GLU A 277 10.99 -6.22 27.92
C GLU A 277 10.88 -4.70 27.77
N LYS A 278 11.83 -4.00 28.34
CA LYS A 278 11.87 -2.52 28.30
C LYS A 278 12.40 -1.95 26.98
N ASP A 279 13.17 -2.75 26.23
CA ASP A 279 13.72 -2.32 24.95
C ASP A 279 12.74 -2.63 23.80
N GLY A 280 12.03 -1.60 23.35
CA GLY A 280 11.05 -1.72 22.25
C GLY A 280 11.65 -2.21 20.93
N LEU A 281 12.96 -2.01 20.72
CA LEU A 281 13.62 -2.46 19.49
C LEU A 281 13.67 -3.99 19.36
N LYS A 282 13.56 -4.74 20.47
CA LYS A 282 13.61 -6.20 20.44
C LYS A 282 12.30 -6.85 20.01
N LYS A 283 11.19 -6.12 20.08
CA LYS A 283 9.84 -6.63 19.81
C LYS A 283 9.19 -5.99 18.59
N ARG A 284 10.02 -5.49 17.65
CA ARG A 284 9.58 -4.88 16.39
C ARG A 284 9.59 -5.90 15.26
N TYR A 285 8.76 -5.67 14.26
CA TYR A 285 8.75 -6.39 12.97
C TYR A 285 8.16 -5.53 11.88
N GLU A 286 8.45 -5.87 10.63
CA GLU A 286 7.95 -5.15 9.48
C GLU A 286 6.47 -5.45 9.25
N LEU A 287 5.72 -4.46 8.75
CA LEU A 287 4.37 -4.66 8.27
C LEU A 287 4.39 -5.52 7.00
N GLU A 288 3.62 -6.59 7.02
CA GLU A 288 3.45 -7.51 5.90
C GLU A 288 2.09 -7.29 5.23
N LEU A 289 2.07 -7.26 3.91
CA LEU A 289 0.86 -7.25 3.10
C LEU A 289 0.70 -8.59 2.39
N ARG A 290 -0.42 -9.25 2.63
CA ARG A 290 -0.80 -10.47 1.90
C ARG A 290 -1.57 -10.10 0.63
N ASP A 291 -1.16 -10.65 -0.50
CA ASP A 291 -1.88 -10.54 -1.77
C ASP A 291 -3.14 -11.43 -1.70
N LEU A 292 -4.33 -10.84 -1.68
CA LEU A 292 -5.57 -11.60 -1.50
C LEU A 292 -6.02 -12.34 -2.77
N THR A 293 -5.51 -11.94 -3.92
CA THR A 293 -5.73 -12.66 -5.18
C THR A 293 -4.71 -13.78 -5.41
N ARG A 294 -3.54 -13.70 -4.71
CA ARG A 294 -2.49 -14.71 -4.67
C ARG A 294 -2.03 -14.93 -3.22
N PRO A 295 -2.88 -15.50 -2.35
CA PRO A 295 -2.69 -15.50 -0.91
C PRO A 295 -1.45 -16.28 -0.42
N GLU A 296 -0.83 -17.08 -1.28
CA GLU A 296 0.48 -17.68 -1.06
C GLU A 296 1.64 -16.68 -1.12
N ARG A 297 1.38 -15.38 -1.39
CA ARG A 297 2.39 -14.33 -1.47
C ARG A 297 2.17 -13.26 -0.41
N VAL A 298 3.28 -12.89 0.23
CA VAL A 298 3.34 -11.83 1.25
C VAL A 298 4.51 -10.90 0.92
N TYR A 299 4.35 -9.62 1.20
CA TYR A 299 5.34 -8.58 0.93
C TYR A 299 5.61 -7.77 2.19
N SER A 300 6.86 -7.71 2.64
CA SER A 300 7.33 -6.94 3.81
C SER A 300 8.19 -5.73 3.44
N GLU A 301 8.58 -5.60 2.17
CA GLU A 301 9.34 -4.44 1.67
C GLU A 301 8.44 -3.21 1.55
N PRO A 302 9.01 -1.98 1.52
CA PRO A 302 8.24 -0.81 1.16
C PRO A 302 7.44 -1.03 -0.12
N PHE A 303 6.15 -0.80 -0.06
CA PHE A 303 5.20 -1.13 -1.11
C PHE A 303 4.69 0.11 -1.84
N GLU A 304 4.20 -0.06 -3.04
CA GLU A 304 3.68 1.01 -3.89
C GLU A 304 2.44 1.67 -3.24
N SER A 305 2.45 3.00 -3.15
CA SER A 305 1.30 3.80 -2.68
C SER A 305 0.25 3.89 -3.80
N ARG A 306 -0.36 2.77 -4.12
CA ARG A 306 -1.43 2.62 -5.11
C ARG A 306 -2.64 1.98 -4.46
N VAL A 307 -3.81 2.46 -4.84
CA VAL A 307 -5.11 1.87 -4.49
C VAL A 307 -5.74 1.32 -5.75
N GLU A 308 -6.26 0.10 -5.66
CA GLU A 308 -7.02 -0.54 -6.72
C GLU A 308 -8.28 -1.18 -6.11
N PHE A 309 -9.45 -0.86 -6.62
CA PHE A 309 -10.69 -1.48 -6.15
C PHE A 309 -10.79 -2.90 -6.67
N ALA A 310 -10.78 -3.85 -5.76
CA ALA A 310 -10.91 -5.27 -6.05
C ALA A 310 -11.49 -6.00 -4.84
N GLN A 311 -12.43 -6.90 -5.06
CA GLN A 311 -13.00 -7.72 -4.01
C GLN A 311 -12.03 -8.84 -3.62
N ALA A 312 -12.02 -9.18 -2.34
CA ALA A 312 -11.37 -10.40 -1.86
C ALA A 312 -12.36 -11.56 -1.98
N PHE A 313 -11.95 -12.63 -2.64
CA PHE A 313 -12.73 -13.85 -2.77
C PHE A 313 -11.99 -15.03 -2.15
N PHE A 314 -12.73 -15.84 -1.40
CA PHE A 314 -12.24 -17.06 -0.78
C PHE A 314 -12.90 -18.31 -1.38
N GLY A 315 -13.21 -18.24 -2.68
CA GLY A 315 -13.78 -19.31 -3.48
C GLY A 315 -15.13 -18.92 -4.09
N LYS A 316 -16.07 -19.87 -4.14
CA LYS A 316 -17.41 -19.66 -4.67
C LYS A 316 -18.32 -19.11 -3.56
N ASP A 317 -18.15 -17.84 -3.21
CA ASP A 317 -18.78 -17.21 -2.04
C ASP A 317 -20.33 -17.23 -2.11
N HIS A 318 -20.92 -17.24 -3.30
CA HIS A 318 -22.36 -17.36 -3.46
C HIS A 318 -22.92 -18.69 -2.88
N PHE A 319 -22.15 -19.79 -2.95
CA PHE A 319 -22.54 -21.03 -2.26
C PHE A 319 -22.36 -20.93 -0.75
N SER A 320 -21.33 -20.21 -0.30
CA SER A 320 -21.14 -19.91 1.10
C SER A 320 -22.34 -19.15 1.68
N VAL A 321 -22.89 -18.18 0.95
CA VAL A 321 -24.13 -17.47 1.32
C VAL A 321 -25.33 -18.41 1.39
N GLN A 322 -25.47 -19.37 0.49
CA GLN A 322 -26.54 -20.37 0.49
C GLN A 322 -26.53 -21.29 1.72
N SER A 323 -25.40 -21.42 2.41
CA SER A 323 -25.31 -22.16 3.67
C SER A 323 -26.13 -21.52 4.80
N GLY A 324 -26.49 -20.23 4.67
CA GLY A 324 -27.15 -19.42 5.70
C GLY A 324 -26.22 -18.43 6.41
N ARG A 325 -24.91 -18.45 6.12
CA ARG A 325 -23.91 -17.51 6.62
C ARG A 325 -23.52 -16.48 5.56
N ARG A 326 -24.28 -15.38 5.51
CA ARG A 326 -24.10 -14.33 4.48
C ARG A 326 -22.77 -13.57 4.61
N ASP A 327 -22.22 -13.49 5.78
CA ASP A 327 -21.02 -12.75 6.13
C ASP A 327 -19.77 -13.63 6.30
N ALA A 328 -19.81 -14.87 5.80
CA ALA A 328 -18.66 -15.77 5.84
C ALA A 328 -17.53 -15.27 4.93
N PHE A 329 -16.30 -15.26 5.44
CA PHE A 329 -15.10 -14.84 4.73
C PHE A 329 -15.17 -13.42 4.13
N GLN A 330 -15.96 -12.54 4.73
CA GLN A 330 -16.08 -11.16 4.32
C GLN A 330 -14.82 -10.38 4.75
N TRP A 331 -14.12 -9.82 3.77
CA TRP A 331 -12.99 -8.93 4.05
C TRP A 331 -13.49 -7.53 4.36
N ALA A 332 -12.85 -6.83 5.30
CA ALA A 332 -13.35 -5.55 5.81
C ALA A 332 -13.25 -4.38 4.82
N THR A 333 -12.54 -4.54 3.70
CA THR A 333 -12.30 -3.46 2.73
C THR A 333 -12.56 -3.92 1.30
N ILE A 334 -12.77 -2.94 0.42
CA ILE A 334 -12.99 -3.15 -1.03
C ILE A 334 -11.80 -2.72 -1.90
N ALA A 335 -10.72 -2.30 -1.28
CA ALA A 335 -9.51 -1.83 -1.96
C ALA A 335 -8.32 -2.76 -1.69
N ARG A 336 -7.42 -2.85 -2.67
CA ARG A 336 -6.11 -3.51 -2.56
C ARG A 336 -5.03 -2.45 -2.64
N VAL A 337 -3.85 -2.75 -2.08
CA VAL A 337 -2.72 -1.80 -2.02
C VAL A 337 -1.41 -2.49 -2.40
N GLY A 338 -0.36 -1.71 -2.60
CA GLY A 338 0.99 -2.21 -2.83
C GLY A 338 1.15 -3.00 -4.12
N LYS A 339 1.94 -4.07 -4.07
CA LYS A 339 2.26 -4.91 -5.24
C LYS A 339 1.03 -5.59 -5.84
N GLU A 340 0.06 -5.96 -5.02
CA GLU A 340 -1.22 -6.49 -5.50
C GLU A 340 -1.95 -5.46 -6.36
N ALA A 341 -2.13 -4.25 -5.84
CA ALA A 341 -2.79 -3.16 -6.57
C ALA A 341 -2.05 -2.80 -7.87
N ALA A 342 -0.72 -2.73 -7.83
CA ALA A 342 0.09 -2.42 -9.01
C ALA A 342 -0.06 -3.49 -10.10
N ARG A 343 -0.08 -4.77 -9.71
CA ARG A 343 -0.28 -5.90 -10.62
C ARG A 343 -1.69 -5.91 -11.21
N LEU A 344 -2.70 -5.69 -10.40
CA LEU A 344 -4.09 -5.63 -10.88
C LEU A 344 -4.28 -4.47 -11.86
N ALA A 345 -3.77 -3.29 -11.54
CA ALA A 345 -3.83 -2.13 -12.41
C ALA A 345 -3.14 -2.36 -13.76
N SER A 346 -1.98 -3.03 -13.77
CA SER A 346 -1.25 -3.34 -15.00
C SER A 346 -1.89 -4.45 -15.85
N ARG A 347 -2.89 -5.15 -15.32
CA ARG A 347 -3.57 -6.28 -16.03
C ARG A 347 -5.03 -6.00 -16.37
N ARG A 348 -5.48 -4.78 -16.10
CA ARG A 348 -6.85 -4.38 -16.40
C ARG A 348 -7.13 -4.43 -17.90
N GLU A 349 -8.21 -5.10 -18.28
CA GLU A 349 -8.69 -5.19 -19.67
C GLU A 349 -9.99 -4.41 -19.90
N GLY A 350 -10.75 -4.14 -18.83
CA GLY A 350 -12.00 -3.39 -18.90
C GLY A 350 -11.79 -1.90 -19.21
N ASN A 351 -12.82 -1.24 -19.66
CA ASN A 351 -12.79 0.16 -20.12
C ASN A 351 -13.91 1.03 -19.54
N GLU A 352 -14.66 0.54 -18.56
CA GLU A 352 -15.76 1.27 -17.93
C GLU A 352 -15.30 2.00 -16.67
N GLY A 353 -15.10 3.31 -16.72
CA GLY A 353 -14.69 4.12 -15.56
C GLY A 353 -13.24 3.87 -15.14
N SER A 354 -12.94 4.10 -13.86
CA SER A 354 -11.62 3.88 -13.27
C SER A 354 -11.68 2.81 -12.19
N THR A 355 -10.61 2.05 -12.02
CA THR A 355 -10.52 0.99 -11.00
C THR A 355 -9.58 1.33 -9.86
N GLY A 356 -8.73 2.33 -10.02
CA GLY A 356 -7.78 2.71 -9.00
C GLY A 356 -7.01 3.97 -9.32
N LEU A 357 -6.11 4.33 -8.43
CA LEU A 357 -5.32 5.56 -8.50
C LEU A 357 -3.94 5.33 -7.89
N SER A 358 -2.92 5.90 -8.52
CA SER A 358 -1.58 5.97 -7.93
C SER A 358 -1.47 7.16 -6.96
N SER A 359 -0.60 7.04 -5.97
CA SER A 359 -0.25 8.15 -5.08
C SER A 359 -1.45 8.90 -4.47
N PRO A 360 -2.36 8.26 -3.72
CA PRO A 360 -3.56 8.92 -3.17
C PRO A 360 -3.27 10.16 -2.33
N LYS A 361 -2.09 10.22 -1.68
CA LYS A 361 -1.64 11.37 -0.89
C LYS A 361 -1.57 12.68 -1.70
N ARG A 362 -1.37 12.60 -3.03
CA ARG A 362 -1.36 13.78 -3.92
C ARG A 362 -2.73 14.44 -4.06
N TYR A 363 -3.80 13.70 -3.77
CA TYR A 363 -5.18 14.12 -4.00
C TYR A 363 -5.96 14.41 -2.70
N LEU A 364 -5.27 14.59 -1.57
CA LEU A 364 -5.91 14.93 -0.29
C LEU A 364 -6.77 16.21 -0.35
N TRP A 365 -6.40 17.13 -1.22
CA TRP A 365 -7.14 18.36 -1.45
C TRP A 365 -8.43 18.18 -2.27
N ASP A 366 -8.59 17.09 -3.01
CA ASP A 366 -9.66 16.92 -4.00
C ASP A 366 -10.85 16.14 -3.44
N ASP A 367 -11.85 16.87 -2.99
CA ASP A 367 -13.12 16.35 -2.45
C ASP A 367 -14.25 16.30 -3.46
N ALA A 368 -13.99 16.69 -4.72
CA ALA A 368 -14.99 16.65 -5.77
C ALA A 368 -15.40 15.21 -6.13
N ARG A 369 -16.68 15.04 -6.49
CA ARG A 369 -17.18 13.76 -7.02
C ARG A 369 -16.41 13.38 -8.27
N TYR A 370 -16.01 12.13 -8.36
CA TYR A 370 -15.40 11.59 -9.56
C TYR A 370 -16.48 11.09 -10.52
N GLU A 371 -16.86 11.94 -11.47
CA GLU A 371 -18.03 11.72 -12.32
C GLU A 371 -17.95 10.47 -13.22
N GLN A 372 -16.74 9.99 -13.54
CA GLN A 372 -16.57 8.75 -14.30
C GLN A 372 -16.95 7.50 -13.49
N GLY A 373 -17.00 7.62 -12.16
CA GLY A 373 -17.28 6.54 -11.23
C GLY A 373 -16.16 5.52 -11.12
N TRP A 374 -16.25 4.68 -10.09
CA TRP A 374 -15.28 3.65 -9.79
C TRP A 374 -15.85 2.26 -10.06
N ARG A 375 -14.99 1.39 -10.58
CA ARG A 375 -15.31 0.01 -10.89
C ARG A 375 -14.37 -0.93 -10.15
N PHE A 376 -14.80 -2.15 -9.91
CA PHE A 376 -13.89 -3.20 -9.49
C PHE A 376 -13.03 -3.66 -10.66
N ASN A 377 -11.74 -3.78 -10.41
CA ASN A 377 -10.83 -4.45 -11.33
C ASN A 377 -11.17 -5.95 -11.35
N SER A 378 -11.50 -6.48 -12.51
CA SER A 378 -11.92 -7.88 -12.69
C SER A 378 -10.85 -8.75 -13.37
N SER A 379 -9.62 -8.27 -13.51
CA SER A 379 -8.54 -8.97 -14.21
C SER A 379 -8.18 -10.35 -13.63
N TYR A 380 -8.60 -10.65 -12.41
CA TYR A 380 -8.38 -11.92 -11.71
C TYR A 380 -9.63 -12.80 -11.62
N VAL A 381 -10.76 -12.32 -12.14
CA VAL A 381 -12.05 -13.03 -12.20
C VAL A 381 -12.55 -12.98 -13.62
N LYS A 382 -13.03 -14.09 -14.18
CA LYS A 382 -13.62 -14.12 -15.51
C LYS A 382 -15.02 -13.51 -15.48
N THR A 383 -15.13 -12.24 -15.83
CA THR A 383 -16.38 -11.51 -15.97
C THR A 383 -16.36 -10.68 -17.25
N ASP A 384 -17.50 -10.61 -17.93
CA ASP A 384 -17.63 -9.85 -19.17
C ASP A 384 -17.78 -8.33 -18.94
N TYR A 385 -17.86 -7.88 -17.68
CA TYR A 385 -18.03 -6.48 -17.29
C TYR A 385 -17.35 -6.17 -15.95
N GLU A 386 -17.02 -4.92 -15.75
CA GLU A 386 -16.48 -4.41 -14.49
C GLU A 386 -17.63 -3.87 -13.61
N PRO A 387 -17.96 -4.53 -12.48
CA PRO A 387 -19.03 -4.07 -11.61
C PRO A 387 -18.66 -2.77 -10.88
N TYR A 388 -19.66 -2.03 -10.38
CA TYR A 388 -19.42 -0.87 -9.54
C TYR A 388 -18.60 -1.24 -8.30
N ALA A 389 -17.66 -0.37 -7.93
CA ALA A 389 -16.78 -0.57 -6.76
C ALA A 389 -17.54 -0.32 -5.44
N THR A 390 -18.56 -1.12 -5.20
CA THR A 390 -19.33 -1.12 -3.96
C THR A 390 -19.70 -2.55 -3.58
N ALA A 391 -19.42 -2.94 -2.35
CA ALA A 391 -19.73 -4.26 -1.81
C ALA A 391 -19.79 -4.21 -0.29
N ASP A 392 -20.51 -5.16 0.31
CA ASP A 392 -20.54 -5.36 1.75
C ASP A 392 -19.12 -5.75 2.27
N PRO A 393 -18.77 -5.29 3.47
CA PRO A 393 -19.59 -4.55 4.43
C PRO A 393 -19.64 -3.03 4.22
N LEU A 394 -18.85 -2.47 3.30
CA LEU A 394 -18.72 -1.02 3.15
C LEU A 394 -19.91 -0.35 2.46
N SER A 395 -20.70 -1.06 1.65
CA SER A 395 -21.83 -0.50 0.90
C SER A 395 -22.84 0.25 1.79
N GLY A 396 -23.05 -0.22 3.03
CA GLY A 396 -23.92 0.41 4.02
C GLY A 396 -23.22 1.43 4.93
N LEU A 397 -21.91 1.62 4.81
CA LEU A 397 -21.11 2.43 5.74
C LEU A 397 -20.54 3.71 5.13
N ILE A 398 -20.60 3.85 3.80
CA ILE A 398 -20.06 4.99 3.06
C ILE A 398 -21.09 5.58 2.11
N ASN A 399 -20.93 6.87 1.79
CA ASN A 399 -21.75 7.59 0.79
C ASN A 399 -21.15 7.53 -0.62
N GLU A 400 -21.77 8.21 -1.60
CA GLU A 400 -21.27 8.30 -2.98
C GLU A 400 -19.91 9.00 -3.12
N TYR A 401 -19.51 9.84 -2.17
CA TYR A 401 -18.20 10.50 -2.13
C TYR A 401 -17.10 9.63 -1.52
N GLY A 402 -17.46 8.48 -0.93
CA GLY A 402 -16.54 7.60 -0.20
C GLY A 402 -16.26 8.06 1.24
N GLU A 403 -17.12 8.91 1.79
CA GLU A 403 -17.07 9.39 3.16
C GLU A 403 -17.83 8.45 4.09
N ALA A 404 -17.35 8.28 5.31
CA ALA A 404 -17.98 7.42 6.31
C ALA A 404 -19.29 8.04 6.82
N LEU A 405 -20.38 7.30 6.73
CA LEU A 405 -21.72 7.78 7.10
C LEU A 405 -21.86 8.13 8.59
N HIS A 406 -21.14 7.43 9.47
CA HIS A 406 -21.22 7.67 10.91
C HIS A 406 -20.73 9.07 11.30
N ILE A 407 -19.80 9.67 10.56
CA ILE A 407 -19.32 11.04 10.80
C ILE A 407 -20.34 12.09 10.36
N LEU A 408 -21.10 11.83 9.30
CA LEU A 408 -22.02 12.79 8.69
C LEU A 408 -23.42 12.81 9.32
N ARG A 409 -23.74 11.81 10.15
CA ARG A 409 -25.11 11.60 10.63
C ARG A 409 -25.65 12.75 11.47
N ASP A 410 -24.81 13.29 12.34
CA ASP A 410 -25.19 14.34 13.29
C ASP A 410 -24.91 15.76 12.77
N ASP A 411 -24.33 15.89 11.58
CA ASP A 411 -24.09 17.20 10.96
C ASP A 411 -25.39 17.74 10.36
N ILE A 412 -25.95 18.78 11.02
CA ILE A 412 -27.22 19.39 10.62
C ILE A 412 -27.08 20.17 9.31
N ASP A 413 -25.90 20.66 9.01
CA ASP A 413 -25.63 21.51 7.84
C ASP A 413 -25.39 20.71 6.55
N GLU A 414 -25.18 19.37 6.66
CA GLU A 414 -24.93 18.52 5.50
C GLU A 414 -26.22 18.15 4.75
N GLU A 415 -26.12 18.14 3.42
CA GLU A 415 -27.20 17.77 2.52
C GLU A 415 -27.66 16.32 2.73
N PHE A 416 -28.98 16.09 2.67
CA PHE A 416 -29.56 14.76 2.87
C PHE A 416 -28.96 13.70 1.94
N GLU A 417 -28.63 14.05 0.70
CA GLU A 417 -28.02 13.13 -0.28
C GLU A 417 -26.65 12.58 0.18
N ARG A 418 -25.83 13.40 0.85
CA ARG A 418 -24.55 12.99 1.41
C ARG A 418 -24.67 12.00 2.57
N LYS A 419 -25.81 11.92 3.22
CA LYS A 419 -26.10 11.01 4.34
C LYS A 419 -26.67 9.66 3.89
N MET A 420 -26.79 9.43 2.59
CA MET A 420 -27.31 8.18 2.04
C MET A 420 -26.19 7.19 1.71
N PRO A 421 -26.42 5.88 1.93
CA PRO A 421 -25.48 4.85 1.49
C PRO A 421 -25.22 4.90 -0.01
N VAL A 422 -24.03 4.47 -0.41
CA VAL A 422 -23.58 4.50 -1.79
C VAL A 422 -24.46 3.64 -2.71
N PHE A 423 -24.90 4.25 -3.78
CA PHE A 423 -25.59 3.56 -4.90
C PHE A 423 -24.71 3.55 -6.15
N GLN A 424 -24.15 4.70 -6.52
CA GLN A 424 -23.17 4.85 -7.60
C GLN A 424 -21.87 5.34 -7.02
N PRO A 425 -20.77 4.55 -7.06
CA PRO A 425 -19.50 4.95 -6.45
C PRO A 425 -18.82 6.04 -7.28
N LYS A 426 -19.04 7.28 -6.92
CA LYS A 426 -18.37 8.46 -7.43
C LYS A 426 -17.42 9.05 -6.39
N TYR A 427 -16.76 8.16 -5.65
CA TYR A 427 -15.85 8.51 -4.56
C TYR A 427 -14.90 9.63 -4.96
N SER A 428 -14.73 10.64 -4.09
CA SER A 428 -13.73 11.66 -4.31
C SER A 428 -12.32 11.07 -4.34
N ARG A 429 -11.38 11.69 -5.04
CA ARG A 429 -9.99 11.22 -5.03
C ARG A 429 -9.36 11.31 -3.63
N ARG A 430 -9.81 12.25 -2.80
CA ARG A 430 -9.46 12.34 -1.37
C ARG A 430 -9.79 11.07 -0.61
N SER A 431 -10.96 10.49 -0.81
CA SER A 431 -11.42 9.31 -0.08
C SER A 431 -10.62 8.04 -0.39
N LEU A 432 -9.88 8.01 -1.53
CA LEU A 432 -8.98 6.89 -1.81
C LEU A 432 -7.85 6.76 -0.79
N MET A 433 -7.47 7.86 -0.12
CA MET A 433 -6.57 7.78 1.03
C MET A 433 -7.20 7.01 2.20
N THR A 434 -8.48 7.26 2.48
CA THR A 434 -9.23 6.49 3.49
C THR A 434 -9.28 5.00 3.14
N PHE A 435 -9.56 4.64 1.89
CA PHE A 435 -9.56 3.25 1.44
C PHE A 435 -8.17 2.59 1.54
N MET A 436 -7.11 3.32 1.14
CA MET A 436 -5.73 2.83 1.30
C MET A 436 -5.40 2.54 2.76
N LEU A 437 -5.67 3.49 3.65
CA LEU A 437 -5.40 3.35 5.08
C LEU A 437 -6.24 2.24 5.72
N SER A 438 -7.49 2.07 5.28
CA SER A 438 -8.37 0.98 5.74
C SER A 438 -7.78 -0.39 5.40
N GLU A 439 -7.28 -0.56 4.17
CA GLU A 439 -6.65 -1.83 3.77
C GLU A 439 -5.36 -2.10 4.52
N VAL A 440 -4.48 -1.10 4.64
CA VAL A 440 -3.23 -1.23 5.40
C VAL A 440 -3.53 -1.57 6.88
N LEU A 441 -4.54 -0.93 7.47
CA LEU A 441 -4.98 -1.19 8.83
C LEU A 441 -5.53 -2.62 8.98
N MET A 442 -6.35 -3.08 8.03
CA MET A 442 -6.88 -4.45 8.05
C MET A 442 -5.76 -5.50 7.97
N GLN A 443 -4.79 -5.29 7.08
CA GLN A 443 -3.61 -6.15 6.94
C GLN A 443 -2.78 -6.18 8.24
N ALA A 444 -2.57 -5.03 8.88
CA ALA A 444 -1.87 -4.93 10.16
C ALA A 444 -2.62 -5.70 11.28
N LEU A 445 -3.93 -5.51 11.39
CA LEU A 445 -4.77 -6.20 12.38
C LEU A 445 -4.77 -7.72 12.20
N MET A 446 -4.77 -8.18 10.94
CA MET A 446 -4.61 -9.59 10.60
C MET A 446 -3.23 -10.10 11.03
N GLN A 447 -2.15 -9.39 10.70
CA GLN A 447 -0.77 -9.80 10.98
C GLN A 447 -0.51 -9.90 12.49
N ILE A 448 -0.89 -8.89 13.30
CA ILE A 448 -0.61 -8.90 14.76
C ILE A 448 -1.26 -10.09 15.47
N ASN A 449 -2.40 -10.59 14.97
CA ASN A 449 -3.10 -11.74 15.53
C ASN A 449 -2.85 -13.05 14.77
N SER A 450 -2.03 -13.03 13.72
CA SER A 450 -1.72 -14.26 12.98
C SER A 450 -0.97 -15.28 13.85
N PRO A 451 -1.30 -16.57 13.75
CA PRO A 451 -0.60 -17.62 14.52
C PRO A 451 0.90 -17.62 14.26
N ALA A 452 1.33 -17.45 13.02
CA ALA A 452 2.75 -17.42 12.66
C ALA A 452 3.50 -16.28 13.35
N GLN A 453 2.92 -15.06 13.35
CA GLN A 453 3.55 -13.90 13.99
C GLN A 453 3.58 -14.04 15.51
N ARG A 454 2.49 -14.47 16.11
CA ARG A 454 2.42 -14.70 17.56
C ARG A 454 3.37 -15.79 18.05
N ALA A 455 3.64 -16.80 17.22
CA ALA A 455 4.56 -17.88 17.55
C ALA A 455 6.05 -17.47 17.47
N LYS A 456 6.37 -16.44 16.66
CA LYS A 456 7.73 -15.86 16.61
C LYS A 456 8.13 -15.12 17.91
N LEU A 457 7.12 -14.68 18.68
CA LEU A 457 7.28 -13.88 19.89
C LEU A 457 6.78 -14.62 21.14
N GLU A 458 7.09 -14.09 22.30
CA GLU A 458 6.60 -14.63 23.57
C GLU A 458 5.09 -14.45 23.71
N HIS A 459 4.44 -15.27 24.54
CA HIS A 459 3.00 -15.22 24.82
C HIS A 459 2.14 -15.45 23.58
N SER A 460 2.42 -16.53 22.82
CA SER A 460 1.70 -16.89 21.59
C SER A 460 0.17 -17.06 21.76
N LYS A 461 -0.33 -17.31 22.97
CA LYS A 461 -1.75 -17.45 23.31
C LYS A 461 -2.42 -16.11 23.67
N ALA A 462 -1.67 -15.03 23.89
CA ALA A 462 -2.24 -13.73 24.21
C ALA A 462 -2.78 -13.03 22.95
N PRO A 463 -3.98 -12.43 22.98
CA PRO A 463 -4.45 -11.58 21.89
C PRO A 463 -3.63 -10.29 21.77
N ARG A 464 -3.56 -9.71 20.58
CA ARG A 464 -2.93 -8.40 20.32
C ARG A 464 -4.01 -7.41 19.92
N PHE A 465 -3.79 -6.15 20.33
CA PHE A 465 -4.64 -5.03 19.91
C PHE A 465 -3.78 -3.83 19.53
N LEU A 466 -4.24 -3.07 18.56
CA LEU A 466 -3.55 -1.87 18.09
C LEU A 466 -3.81 -0.73 19.08
N ARG A 467 -2.74 -0.23 19.74
CA ARG A 467 -2.81 0.84 20.75
C ARG A 467 -2.62 2.22 20.13
N SER A 468 -1.65 2.36 19.23
CA SER A 468 -1.36 3.63 18.58
C SER A 468 -0.97 3.48 17.12
N ILE A 469 -1.21 4.54 16.34
CA ILE A 469 -0.81 4.68 14.94
C ILE A 469 0.00 5.97 14.82
N ILE A 470 1.28 5.83 14.48
CA ILE A 470 2.22 6.92 14.30
C ILE A 470 2.40 7.15 12.80
N LEU A 471 2.04 8.34 12.33
CA LEU A 471 2.14 8.73 10.92
C LEU A 471 3.19 9.81 10.75
N THR A 472 4.05 9.65 9.73
CA THR A 472 4.98 10.69 9.28
C THR A 472 4.34 11.57 8.22
N VAL A 473 4.82 12.80 8.12
CA VAL A 473 4.36 13.77 7.11
C VAL A 473 5.55 14.51 6.49
N PRO A 474 5.44 14.97 5.23
CA PRO A 474 6.44 15.85 4.65
C PRO A 474 6.60 17.14 5.46
N PRO A 475 7.82 17.68 5.59
CA PRO A 475 8.08 18.89 6.36
C PRO A 475 7.19 20.09 5.94
N ALA A 476 7.02 20.29 4.64
CA ALA A 476 6.28 21.42 4.09
C ALA A 476 4.78 21.15 3.86
N MET A 477 4.24 20.05 4.38
CA MET A 477 2.82 19.77 4.23
C MET A 477 1.99 20.85 4.94
N PRO A 478 1.10 21.58 4.23
CA PRO A 478 0.25 22.60 4.83
C PRO A 478 -0.65 22.02 5.94
N LYS A 479 -0.91 22.82 6.98
CA LYS A 479 -1.77 22.39 8.11
C LYS A 479 -3.16 21.88 7.67
N PRO A 480 -3.87 22.51 6.71
CA PRO A 480 -5.14 21.98 6.21
C PRO A 480 -5.02 20.58 5.59
N GLU A 481 -3.98 20.33 4.81
CA GLU A 481 -3.75 19.04 4.18
C GLU A 481 -3.40 17.96 5.23
N ARG A 482 -2.64 18.34 6.26
CA ARG A 482 -2.34 17.45 7.41
C ARG A 482 -3.60 17.08 8.18
N GLU A 483 -4.53 18.02 8.36
CA GLU A 483 -5.81 17.74 9.02
C GLU A 483 -6.69 16.79 8.18
N ILE A 484 -6.76 16.98 6.87
CA ILE A 484 -7.44 16.04 5.95
C ILE A 484 -6.83 14.64 6.07
N PHE A 485 -5.50 14.53 6.16
CA PHE A 485 -4.83 13.25 6.35
C PHE A 485 -5.19 12.59 7.68
N ARG A 486 -5.27 13.40 8.77
CA ARG A 486 -5.75 12.93 10.09
C ARG A 486 -7.19 12.44 10.03
N GLN A 487 -8.08 13.16 9.37
CA GLN A 487 -9.46 12.73 9.18
C GLN A 487 -9.56 11.44 8.38
N SER A 488 -8.73 11.26 7.36
CA SER A 488 -8.69 10.02 6.57
C SER A 488 -8.36 8.79 7.42
N ILE A 489 -7.41 8.89 8.36
CA ILE A 489 -7.09 7.77 9.25
C ILE A 489 -8.19 7.51 10.29
N TYR A 490 -8.84 8.55 10.82
CA TYR A 490 -9.99 8.37 11.73
C TYR A 490 -11.15 7.67 11.01
N GLN A 491 -11.48 8.08 9.79
CA GLN A 491 -12.47 7.40 8.96
C GLN A 491 -12.08 5.94 8.69
N ALA A 492 -10.82 5.68 8.36
CA ALA A 492 -10.33 4.33 8.10
C ALA A 492 -10.48 3.42 9.33
N ILE A 493 -10.13 3.92 10.53
CA ILE A 493 -10.33 3.19 11.79
C ILE A 493 -11.82 2.88 11.99
N GLY A 494 -12.68 3.89 11.87
CA GLY A 494 -14.12 3.71 12.05
C GLY A 494 -14.72 2.69 11.08
N LEU A 495 -14.38 2.77 9.80
CA LEU A 495 -14.84 1.84 8.77
C LEU A 495 -14.40 0.40 9.07
N VAL A 496 -13.14 0.19 9.46
CA VAL A 496 -12.63 -1.16 9.77
C VAL A 496 -13.30 -1.71 11.04
N TRP A 497 -13.45 -0.92 12.11
CA TRP A 497 -14.12 -1.35 13.35
C TRP A 497 -15.57 -1.77 13.10
N LYS A 498 -16.32 -0.98 12.32
CA LYS A 498 -17.69 -1.31 11.92
C LYS A 498 -17.75 -2.54 11.00
N SER A 499 -16.87 -2.64 10.03
CA SER A 499 -16.83 -3.77 9.09
C SER A 499 -16.50 -5.10 9.77
N LEU A 500 -15.64 -5.10 10.79
CA LEU A 500 -15.33 -6.28 11.60
C LEU A 500 -16.43 -6.59 12.63
N GLY A 501 -17.45 -5.73 12.75
CA GLY A 501 -18.55 -5.89 13.69
C GLY A 501 -18.15 -5.64 15.15
N TRP A 502 -17.04 -4.95 15.40
CA TRP A 502 -16.58 -4.57 16.74
C TRP A 502 -17.44 -3.45 17.34
N ASP A 503 -17.95 -2.56 16.50
CA ASP A 503 -18.96 -1.59 16.87
C ASP A 503 -20.17 -1.67 15.93
N LYS A 504 -21.36 -1.80 16.53
CA LYS A 504 -22.64 -1.90 15.81
C LYS A 504 -23.50 -0.65 15.99
N SER A 505 -23.02 0.35 16.74
CA SER A 505 -23.72 1.62 16.87
C SER A 505 -23.68 2.38 15.54
N ASP A 506 -24.61 3.31 15.37
CA ASP A 506 -24.60 4.22 14.24
C ASP A 506 -23.84 5.52 14.56
N ASP A 507 -23.37 5.65 15.80
CA ASP A 507 -22.72 6.87 16.30
C ASP A 507 -21.29 7.02 15.75
N ASP A 508 -20.78 8.26 15.80
CA ASP A 508 -19.37 8.55 15.51
C ASP A 508 -18.45 8.09 16.63
N PHE A 509 -17.20 7.85 16.30
CA PHE A 509 -16.19 7.42 17.25
C PHE A 509 -15.56 8.60 17.98
N ASP A 510 -15.38 8.50 19.29
CA ASP A 510 -14.74 9.52 20.11
C ASP A 510 -13.24 9.22 20.30
N PHE A 511 -12.40 9.94 19.58
CA PHE A 511 -10.94 9.86 19.67
C PHE A 511 -10.31 10.88 20.62
N ASN A 512 -11.09 11.76 21.25
CA ASN A 512 -10.59 12.95 21.93
C ASN A 512 -9.78 12.68 23.20
N SER A 513 -10.02 11.56 23.89
CA SER A 513 -9.30 11.21 25.10
C SER A 513 -9.05 9.71 25.22
N GLN A 514 -8.08 9.34 26.04
CA GLN A 514 -7.80 7.94 26.33
C GLN A 514 -9.02 7.23 26.90
N SER A 515 -9.73 7.85 27.84
CA SER A 515 -10.92 7.29 28.45
C SER A 515 -12.09 7.11 27.45
N ALA A 516 -12.17 7.94 26.42
CA ALA A 516 -13.13 7.81 25.35
C ALA A 516 -12.80 6.62 24.45
N ARG A 517 -11.54 6.50 24.06
CA ARG A 517 -11.07 5.38 23.22
C ARG A 517 -11.18 4.01 23.92
N GLU A 518 -10.96 3.95 25.22
CA GLU A 518 -11.05 2.72 26.04
C GLU A 518 -12.49 2.21 26.24
N LYS A 519 -13.51 2.98 25.86
CA LYS A 519 -14.91 2.50 25.86
C LYS A 519 -15.17 1.43 24.81
N TYR A 520 -14.37 1.41 23.76
CA TYR A 520 -14.47 0.44 22.66
C TYR A 520 -13.59 -0.78 22.92
N TRP A 521 -13.95 -1.91 22.31
CA TRP A 521 -13.08 -3.08 22.31
C TRP A 521 -13.10 -3.79 20.94
N PRO A 522 -11.94 -3.99 20.31
CA PRO A 522 -10.63 -3.43 20.70
C PRO A 522 -10.64 -1.93 20.85
N ILE A 523 -9.79 -1.42 21.74
CA ILE A 523 -9.71 0.03 21.99
C ILE A 523 -9.41 0.78 20.71
N LEU A 524 -9.90 2.02 20.58
CA LEU A 524 -9.53 2.85 19.44
C LEU A 524 -8.08 3.30 19.55
N PRO A 525 -7.25 3.12 18.53
CA PRO A 525 -5.85 3.51 18.58
C PRO A 525 -5.68 5.03 18.68
N GLU A 526 -4.65 5.46 19.40
CA GLU A 526 -4.22 6.86 19.40
C GLU A 526 -3.53 7.19 18.07
N VAL A 527 -3.92 8.27 17.40
CA VAL A 527 -3.29 8.73 16.15
C VAL A 527 -2.31 9.85 16.46
N ILE A 528 -1.03 9.62 16.18
CA ILE A 528 0.08 10.55 16.40
C ILE A 528 0.64 11.00 15.05
N ILE A 529 0.51 12.30 14.74
CA ILE A 529 1.07 12.93 13.53
C ILE A 529 1.94 14.09 13.99
N GLN A 530 3.18 13.79 14.37
CA GLN A 530 4.04 14.77 15.01
C GLN A 530 5.36 14.99 14.28
N TRP A 531 5.95 13.95 13.73
CA TRP A 531 7.30 13.99 13.17
C TRP A 531 7.30 14.02 11.64
N ASP A 532 8.21 14.84 11.09
CA ASP A 532 8.41 14.89 9.64
C ASP A 532 9.41 13.83 9.15
N GLU A 533 9.26 13.45 7.87
CA GLU A 533 10.03 12.38 7.22
C GLU A 533 11.54 12.66 7.24
N ALA A 534 11.97 13.89 6.95
CA ALA A 534 13.38 14.27 6.86
C ALA A 534 14.06 14.32 8.24
N THR A 535 13.38 14.85 9.27
CA THR A 535 13.87 14.82 10.66
C THR A 535 14.00 13.40 11.17
N CYS A 536 13.06 12.52 10.85
CA CYS A 536 13.16 11.10 11.20
C CYS A 536 14.44 10.45 10.64
N GLY A 537 14.83 10.78 9.39
CA GLY A 537 16.10 10.34 8.83
C GLY A 537 17.32 10.79 9.64
N GLN A 538 17.29 12.00 10.21
CA GLN A 538 18.35 12.48 11.12
C GLN A 538 18.40 11.68 12.42
N VAL A 539 17.26 11.31 12.98
CA VAL A 539 17.19 10.53 14.23
C VAL A 539 17.79 9.14 14.04
N VAL A 540 17.59 8.50 12.88
CA VAL A 540 18.28 7.23 12.55
C VAL A 540 19.80 7.39 12.58
N TYR A 541 20.31 8.46 11.97
CA TYR A 541 21.73 8.77 11.95
C TYR A 541 22.26 9.04 13.37
N LEU A 542 21.59 9.91 14.12
CA LEU A 542 21.95 10.25 15.50
C LEU A 542 21.98 9.01 16.41
N PHE A 543 20.94 8.17 16.34
CA PHE A 543 20.89 6.95 17.14
C PHE A 543 22.06 6.02 16.79
N ASN A 544 22.29 5.77 15.51
CA ASN A 544 23.35 4.87 15.09
C ASN A 544 24.74 5.38 15.47
N GLU A 545 25.02 6.66 15.24
CA GLU A 545 26.31 7.26 15.58
C GLU A 545 26.53 7.24 17.09
N THR A 546 25.59 7.77 17.87
CA THR A 546 25.75 7.88 19.31
C THR A 546 25.83 6.52 20.01
N GLN A 547 25.01 5.54 19.60
CA GLN A 547 24.97 4.24 20.28
C GLN A 547 26.03 3.25 19.78
N ASN A 548 26.22 3.15 18.46
CA ASN A 548 27.09 2.13 17.88
C ASN A 548 28.53 2.64 17.67
N ASN A 549 28.70 3.86 17.15
CA ASN A 549 30.03 4.36 16.78
C ASN A 549 30.72 5.08 17.95
N TYR A 550 29.96 5.76 18.81
CA TYR A 550 30.49 6.50 19.97
C TYR A 550 30.12 5.90 21.33
N GLY A 551 29.62 4.65 21.37
CA GLY A 551 29.43 3.88 22.59
C GLY A 551 28.51 4.52 23.64
N GLY A 552 27.45 5.22 23.21
CA GLY A 552 26.48 5.91 24.07
C GLY A 552 26.95 7.29 24.56
N ARG A 553 27.94 7.90 23.90
CA ARG A 553 28.53 9.21 24.28
C ARG A 553 28.21 10.28 23.22
N PRO A 554 27.08 10.97 23.33
CA PRO A 554 26.70 12.01 22.37
C PRO A 554 27.65 13.21 22.34
N GLU A 555 28.35 13.52 23.43
CA GLU A 555 29.34 14.62 23.48
C GLU A 555 30.51 14.37 22.53
N GLU A 556 31.04 13.14 22.54
CA GLU A 556 32.16 12.78 21.68
C GLU A 556 31.74 12.83 20.19
N PHE A 557 30.52 12.39 19.88
CA PHE A 557 29.94 12.49 18.56
C PHE A 557 29.86 13.95 18.08
N ILE A 558 29.28 14.85 18.90
CA ILE A 558 29.14 16.26 18.51
C ILE A 558 30.52 16.90 18.34
N THR A 559 31.44 16.67 19.26
CA THR A 559 32.79 17.22 19.19
C THR A 559 33.57 16.76 17.95
N ALA A 560 33.41 15.50 17.56
CA ALA A 560 34.12 14.93 16.41
C ALA A 560 33.59 15.45 15.05
N LEU A 561 32.31 15.76 14.97
CA LEU A 561 31.67 16.14 13.71
C LEU A 561 31.44 17.65 13.56
N GLN A 562 31.54 18.42 14.62
CA GLN A 562 31.39 19.86 14.55
C GLN A 562 32.51 20.50 13.67
N ARG A 563 32.16 21.51 12.90
CA ARG A 563 33.10 22.26 12.11
C ARG A 563 34.10 23.05 13.02
N PRO A 564 35.40 23.06 12.70
CA PRO A 564 36.40 23.74 13.53
C PRO A 564 36.19 25.25 13.67
N ASP A 565 35.56 25.89 12.70
CA ASP A 565 35.30 27.32 12.63
C ASP A 565 34.07 27.80 13.42
N LYS A 566 33.27 26.88 13.97
CA LYS A 566 32.11 27.22 14.78
C LYS A 566 32.49 27.76 16.15
N LYS A 567 31.82 28.85 16.57
CA LYS A 567 32.02 29.50 17.89
C LYS A 567 31.37 28.71 19.03
N GLU A 568 30.21 28.08 18.75
CA GLU A 568 29.43 27.32 19.75
C GLU A 568 29.83 25.85 19.68
N LYS A 569 30.43 25.31 20.74
CA LYS A 569 31.07 23.99 20.73
C LYS A 569 30.17 22.82 21.15
N ASP A 570 28.94 23.08 21.60
CA ASP A 570 28.08 22.04 22.17
C ASP A 570 26.90 21.72 21.26
N ARG A 571 27.02 22.01 19.97
CA ARG A 571 25.95 21.89 19.02
C ARG A 571 26.43 21.42 17.65
N ILE A 572 25.69 20.50 17.01
CA ILE A 572 25.88 20.05 15.64
C ILE A 572 24.70 20.46 14.78
N THR A 573 24.95 20.95 13.57
CA THR A 573 23.93 21.31 12.59
C THR A 573 23.88 20.24 11.49
N ILE A 574 22.76 19.55 11.39
CA ILE A 574 22.54 18.49 10.42
C ILE A 574 21.48 18.94 9.41
N ALA A 575 21.82 18.88 8.13
CA ALA A 575 20.88 19.01 7.04
C ALA A 575 20.48 17.62 6.53
N THR A 576 19.21 17.45 6.19
CA THR A 576 18.73 16.27 5.44
C THR A 576 18.00 16.73 4.20
N ILE A 577 18.37 16.17 3.05
CA ILE A 577 17.61 16.25 1.81
C ILE A 577 16.98 14.88 1.60
N ASP A 578 15.65 14.82 1.73
CA ASP A 578 14.85 13.63 1.44
C ASP A 578 14.25 13.76 0.04
N ILE A 579 14.70 12.89 -0.87
CA ILE A 579 14.21 12.84 -2.24
C ILE A 579 13.20 11.70 -2.33
N GLY A 580 11.94 12.00 -2.05
CA GLY A 580 10.83 11.06 -2.15
C GLY A 580 10.42 10.77 -3.60
N GLY A 581 9.26 10.14 -3.78
CA GLY A 581 8.66 9.97 -5.11
C GLY A 581 8.04 11.25 -5.64
N GLY A 582 7.29 11.97 -4.81
CA GLY A 582 6.52 13.14 -5.20
C GLY A 582 6.96 14.46 -4.58
N THR A 583 7.81 14.44 -3.54
CA THR A 583 8.37 15.62 -2.89
C THR A 583 9.86 15.46 -2.67
N THR A 584 10.57 16.58 -2.72
CA THR A 584 11.95 16.72 -2.26
C THR A 584 11.94 17.67 -1.09
N ASP A 585 12.37 17.21 0.08
CA ASP A 585 12.24 17.93 1.33
C ASP A 585 13.63 18.27 1.90
N LEU A 586 13.77 19.48 2.46
CA LEU A 586 14.97 19.92 3.18
C LEU A 586 14.60 20.26 4.62
N VAL A 587 15.33 19.67 5.57
CA VAL A 587 15.25 20.05 6.97
C VAL A 587 16.66 20.28 7.51
N ILE A 588 16.84 21.38 8.25
CA ILE A 588 18.08 21.70 8.96
C ILE A 588 17.73 21.84 10.43
N ASN A 589 18.33 21.00 11.26
CA ASN A 589 18.18 21.02 12.70
C ASN A 589 19.54 21.21 13.38
N ASP A 590 19.54 21.99 14.44
CA ASP A 590 20.61 21.99 15.44
C ASP A 590 20.30 20.95 16.51
N TYR A 591 21.32 20.23 16.95
CA TYR A 591 21.23 19.31 18.07
C TYR A 591 22.23 19.74 19.14
N SER A 592 21.71 20.08 20.32
CA SER A 592 22.48 20.43 21.50
C SER A 592 22.27 19.42 22.61
N LEU A 593 23.14 19.47 23.65
CA LEU A 593 23.06 18.57 24.79
C LEU A 593 22.54 19.30 26.01
N ASP A 594 21.65 18.66 26.76
CA ASP A 594 21.17 19.11 28.05
C ASP A 594 21.49 18.03 29.11
N TYR A 595 22.29 18.42 30.11
CA TYR A 595 22.73 17.52 31.20
C TYR A 595 21.81 17.57 32.41
N GLY A 596 20.72 18.35 32.37
CA GLY A 596 19.83 18.59 33.51
C GLY A 596 20.46 19.42 34.62
N GLU A 597 19.67 19.79 35.63
CA GLU A 597 20.13 20.64 36.76
C GLU A 597 21.26 20.03 37.61
N ASN A 598 21.49 18.71 37.57
CA ASN A 598 22.47 18.03 38.39
C ASN A 598 23.84 17.78 37.71
N GLY A 599 24.12 18.36 36.58
CA GLY A 599 25.42 18.46 35.92
C GLY A 599 26.26 17.18 35.86
N GLY A 600 25.66 16.02 35.72
CA GLY A 600 26.38 14.74 35.65
C GLY A 600 27.03 14.58 34.25
N SER A 601 28.35 14.61 34.18
CA SER A 601 29.10 14.17 33.04
C SER A 601 28.85 12.69 32.81
N GLY A 602 28.33 12.29 31.66
CA GLY A 602 28.18 10.89 31.29
C GLY A 602 26.96 10.57 30.45
N SER A 603 26.71 9.34 30.26
CA SER A 603 25.78 8.68 29.32
C SER A 603 24.29 9.11 29.35
N ASN A 604 23.88 10.09 30.14
CA ASN A 604 22.48 10.52 30.31
C ASN A 604 22.18 11.94 29.78
N ALA A 605 22.98 12.46 28.87
CA ALA A 605 22.70 13.75 28.25
C ALA A 605 21.47 13.63 27.30
N TYR A 606 20.52 14.56 27.45
CA TYR A 606 19.41 14.69 26.52
C TYR A 606 19.85 15.42 25.25
N ILE A 607 19.58 14.83 24.11
CA ILE A 607 19.75 15.49 22.82
C ILE A 607 18.51 16.34 22.55
N ILE A 608 18.71 17.65 22.37
CA ILE A 608 17.63 18.61 22.13
C ILE A 608 17.69 19.07 20.67
N PRO A 609 16.71 18.75 19.84
CA PRO A 609 16.59 19.27 18.49
C PRO A 609 16.03 20.70 18.50
N THR A 610 16.58 21.58 17.67
CA THR A 610 16.05 22.91 17.38
C THR A 610 15.94 23.06 15.87
N GLN A 611 14.73 23.21 15.35
CA GLN A 611 14.50 23.34 13.91
C GLN A 611 14.93 24.72 13.43
N ARG A 612 15.86 24.76 12.47
CA ARG A 612 16.41 25.99 11.88
C ARG A 612 15.78 26.35 10.55
N PHE A 613 15.53 25.33 9.74
CA PHE A 613 14.94 25.48 8.43
C PHE A 613 14.17 24.21 8.04
N ARG A 614 13.06 24.39 7.34
CA ARG A 614 12.29 23.31 6.72
C ARG A 614 11.60 23.84 5.49
N ASP A 615 11.62 23.06 4.41
CA ASP A 615 10.84 23.33 3.20
C ASP A 615 10.68 22.05 2.38
N GLY A 616 9.76 22.05 1.40
CA GLY A 616 9.52 20.91 0.52
C GLY A 616 9.01 21.35 -0.83
N PHE A 617 9.39 20.61 -1.86
CA PHE A 617 9.14 20.91 -3.25
C PHE A 617 8.46 19.73 -3.93
N LYS A 618 7.54 19.99 -4.85
CA LYS A 618 6.77 18.98 -5.58
C LYS A 618 7.50 18.43 -6.83
N VAL A 619 8.83 18.46 -6.86
CA VAL A 619 9.68 17.87 -7.91
C VAL A 619 10.56 16.82 -7.26
N ALA A 620 10.52 15.58 -7.72
CA ALA A 620 11.11 14.46 -6.99
C ALA A 620 11.46 13.24 -7.89
N GLY A 621 11.49 12.06 -7.29
CA GLY A 621 11.89 10.82 -7.96
C GLY A 621 11.01 10.41 -9.15
N ASP A 622 9.71 10.70 -9.10
CA ASP A 622 8.79 10.38 -10.19
C ASP A 622 9.05 11.25 -11.43
N ASP A 623 9.55 12.48 -11.23
CA ASP A 623 9.99 13.36 -12.31
C ASP A 623 11.28 12.83 -12.93
N ILE A 624 12.21 12.29 -12.11
CA ILE A 624 13.41 11.61 -12.63
C ILE A 624 13.02 10.41 -13.49
N LEU A 625 12.04 9.60 -13.04
CA LEU A 625 11.55 8.46 -13.81
C LEU A 625 10.94 8.91 -15.15
N LEU A 626 10.11 9.95 -15.13
CA LEU A 626 9.51 10.51 -16.33
C LEU A 626 10.57 11.05 -17.30
N ASP A 627 11.60 11.71 -16.78
CA ASP A 627 12.73 12.18 -17.58
C ASP A 627 13.52 11.01 -18.19
N MET A 628 13.71 9.90 -17.46
CA MET A 628 14.31 8.68 -18.02
C MET A 628 13.45 8.06 -19.12
N ILE A 629 12.12 7.99 -18.91
CA ILE A 629 11.21 7.51 -19.95
C ILE A 629 11.32 8.38 -21.20
N ARG A 630 11.30 9.70 -21.08
CA ARG A 630 11.42 10.63 -22.20
C ARG A 630 12.75 10.53 -22.94
N ASN A 631 13.84 10.60 -22.20
CA ASN A 631 15.19 10.76 -22.75
C ASN A 631 15.89 9.45 -23.12
N VAL A 632 15.31 8.29 -22.73
CA VAL A 632 15.87 6.99 -23.07
C VAL A 632 14.83 6.17 -23.84
N VAL A 633 13.63 5.94 -23.26
CA VAL A 633 12.65 5.03 -23.85
C VAL A 633 12.00 5.66 -25.08
N VAL A 634 11.45 6.88 -24.96
CA VAL A 634 10.77 7.56 -26.07
C VAL A 634 11.78 7.99 -27.16
N GLU A 635 13.00 8.44 -26.78
CA GLU A 635 14.07 8.72 -27.77
C GLU A 635 14.46 7.45 -28.53
N SER A 636 14.60 6.30 -27.86
CA SER A 636 14.90 5.01 -28.49
C SER A 636 13.77 4.57 -29.42
N LEU A 637 12.53 4.71 -29.01
CA LEU A 637 11.36 4.44 -29.83
C LEU A 637 11.36 5.32 -31.08
N THR A 638 11.58 6.63 -30.91
CA THR A 638 11.64 7.59 -32.03
C THR A 638 12.75 7.23 -33.03
N ALA A 639 13.93 6.87 -32.51
CA ALA A 639 15.08 6.46 -33.36
C ALA A 639 14.76 5.12 -34.08
N GLY A 640 14.18 4.16 -33.38
CA GLY A 640 13.76 2.88 -33.95
C GLY A 640 12.73 3.04 -35.08
N LEU A 641 11.74 3.91 -34.91
CA LEU A 641 10.73 4.23 -35.92
C LEU A 641 11.33 4.88 -37.17
N LYS A 642 12.28 5.81 -36.98
CA LYS A 642 13.04 6.42 -38.10
C LYS A 642 13.83 5.37 -38.88
N ASN A 643 14.49 4.46 -38.16
CA ASN A 643 15.25 3.37 -38.78
C ASN A 643 14.37 2.37 -39.51
N ALA A 644 13.12 2.15 -39.02
CA ALA A 644 12.12 1.33 -39.69
C ALA A 644 11.51 1.98 -40.96
N GLY A 645 11.81 3.27 -41.20
CA GLY A 645 11.42 3.99 -42.41
C GLY A 645 10.34 5.07 -42.24
N LEU A 646 9.90 5.33 -40.97
CA LEU A 646 8.96 6.41 -40.66
C LEU A 646 9.70 7.77 -40.66
N ARG A 647 9.45 8.63 -41.64
CA ARG A 647 10.15 9.92 -41.75
C ARG A 647 9.95 10.86 -40.58
N ASP A 648 8.70 10.95 -40.12
CA ASP A 648 8.32 11.80 -38.98
C ASP A 648 7.46 11.01 -37.98
N PRO A 649 8.05 10.49 -36.91
CA PRO A 649 7.32 9.78 -35.83
C PRO A 649 6.48 10.69 -34.92
N GLU A 650 6.76 12.01 -34.90
CA GLU A 650 6.19 12.96 -33.95
C GLU A 650 4.68 12.99 -33.89
N PRO A 651 3.94 13.06 -35.01
CA PRO A 651 2.48 13.11 -34.98
C PRO A 651 1.86 11.85 -34.33
N ILE A 652 2.37 10.66 -34.69
CA ILE A 652 1.87 9.38 -34.17
C ILE A 652 2.18 9.24 -32.69
N LEU A 653 3.41 9.58 -32.27
CA LEU A 653 3.77 9.50 -30.86
C LEU A 653 3.01 10.52 -30.03
N SER A 654 2.73 11.72 -30.55
CA SER A 654 1.91 12.72 -29.85
C SER A 654 0.46 12.27 -29.69
N GLU A 655 -0.08 11.53 -30.68
CA GLU A 655 -1.41 10.92 -30.57
C GLU A 655 -1.46 9.78 -29.54
N LEU A 656 -0.46 8.87 -29.58
CA LEU A 656 -0.47 7.67 -28.73
C LEU A 656 -0.07 7.93 -27.27
N ILE A 657 0.90 8.80 -27.01
CA ILE A 657 1.51 8.99 -25.69
C ILE A 657 1.57 10.46 -25.25
N GLY A 658 0.96 11.38 -25.98
CA GLY A 658 0.86 12.80 -25.66
C GLY A 658 -0.36 13.13 -24.77
N ASP A 659 -0.53 14.42 -24.51
CA ASP A 659 -1.57 14.97 -23.61
C ASP A 659 -2.92 15.22 -24.28
N GLN A 660 -3.08 14.83 -25.54
CA GLN A 660 -4.33 15.05 -26.27
C GLN A 660 -5.50 14.29 -25.64
N ALA A 661 -6.68 14.91 -25.69
CA ALA A 661 -7.92 14.28 -25.25
C ALA A 661 -8.24 13.07 -26.12
N LEU A 662 -8.33 11.90 -25.50
CA LEU A 662 -8.63 10.63 -26.14
C LEU A 662 -10.02 10.14 -25.76
N LYS A 663 -10.54 9.19 -26.53
CA LYS A 663 -11.69 8.40 -26.10
C LYS A 663 -11.31 7.61 -24.85
N VAL A 664 -12.28 7.27 -24.01
CA VAL A 664 -12.04 6.59 -22.72
C VAL A 664 -11.20 5.32 -22.89
N GLN A 665 -11.48 4.52 -23.91
CA GLN A 665 -10.73 3.28 -24.20
C GLN A 665 -9.28 3.56 -24.56
N ASP A 666 -9.02 4.52 -25.44
CA ASP A 666 -7.65 4.86 -25.86
C ASP A 666 -6.85 5.49 -24.72
N ALA A 667 -7.50 6.29 -23.86
CA ALA A 667 -6.89 6.83 -22.66
C ALA A 667 -6.47 5.72 -21.69
N LEU A 668 -7.29 4.69 -21.53
CA LEU A 668 -6.95 3.51 -20.72
C LEU A 668 -5.76 2.74 -21.32
N LEU A 669 -5.79 2.47 -22.62
CA LEU A 669 -4.70 1.77 -23.32
C LEU A 669 -3.39 2.54 -23.27
N ARG A 670 -3.44 3.88 -23.36
CA ARG A 670 -2.28 4.74 -23.13
C ARG A 670 -1.72 4.58 -21.69
N GLN A 671 -2.60 4.56 -20.69
CA GLN A 671 -2.19 4.32 -19.30
C GLN A 671 -1.56 2.92 -19.15
N GLN A 672 -2.19 1.89 -19.71
CA GLN A 672 -1.69 0.52 -19.69
C GLN A 672 -0.34 0.38 -20.40
N LEU A 673 -0.16 1.03 -21.56
CA LEU A 673 1.14 1.07 -22.25
C LEU A 673 2.25 1.66 -21.35
N THR A 674 1.93 2.73 -20.62
CA THR A 674 2.89 3.33 -19.68
C THR A 674 3.18 2.39 -18.51
N LEU A 675 2.19 1.72 -17.95
CA LEU A 675 2.36 0.82 -16.81
C LEU A 675 3.05 -0.51 -17.19
N GLN A 676 2.76 -1.04 -18.38
CA GLN A 676 3.26 -2.36 -18.81
C GLN A 676 4.60 -2.28 -19.56
N VAL A 677 4.91 -1.16 -20.22
CA VAL A 677 6.10 -1.02 -21.09
C VAL A 677 7.03 0.09 -20.60
N PHE A 678 6.58 1.33 -20.57
CA PHE A 678 7.50 2.46 -20.37
C PHE A 678 8.03 2.57 -18.95
N SER A 679 7.17 2.46 -17.94
CA SER A 679 7.58 2.52 -16.54
C SER A 679 8.49 1.36 -16.13
N PRO A 680 8.23 0.09 -16.46
CA PRO A 680 9.13 -1.00 -16.17
C PRO A 680 10.52 -0.82 -16.81
N ILE A 681 10.58 -0.40 -18.06
CA ILE A 681 11.86 -0.14 -18.75
C ILE A 681 12.58 1.04 -18.12
N GLY A 682 11.89 2.14 -17.84
CA GLY A 682 12.46 3.31 -17.15
C GLY A 682 13.05 2.95 -15.78
N LEU A 683 12.32 2.15 -14.99
CA LEU A 683 12.78 1.64 -13.69
C LEU A 683 13.99 0.69 -13.84
N ARG A 684 14.01 -0.12 -14.90
CA ARG A 684 15.16 -0.99 -15.20
C ARG A 684 16.41 -0.18 -15.52
N VAL A 685 16.27 0.89 -16.31
CA VAL A 685 17.37 1.83 -16.62
C VAL A 685 17.86 2.52 -15.34
N LEU A 686 16.96 3.00 -14.48
CA LEU A 686 17.34 3.61 -13.19
C LEU A 686 18.04 2.60 -12.28
N LYS A 687 17.56 1.35 -12.21
CA LYS A 687 18.19 0.29 -11.42
C LYS A 687 19.60 -0.04 -11.89
N GLU A 688 19.84 -0.09 -13.20
CA GLU A 688 21.19 -0.26 -13.76
C GLU A 688 22.07 0.95 -13.45
N TYR A 689 21.49 2.17 -13.54
CA TYR A 689 22.21 3.39 -13.23
C TYR A 689 22.57 3.52 -11.73
N GLU A 690 21.79 2.93 -10.80
CA GLU A 690 22.18 2.86 -9.38
C GLU A 690 23.54 2.17 -9.17
N GLY A 691 23.89 1.19 -10.02
CA GLY A 691 25.17 0.48 -9.99
C GLY A 691 26.27 1.07 -10.88
N TYR A 692 26.01 2.19 -11.57
CA TYR A 692 26.95 2.77 -12.51
C TYR A 692 28.20 3.32 -11.83
N ASP A 693 29.38 2.83 -12.28
CA ASP A 693 30.68 3.34 -11.88
C ASP A 693 31.32 4.06 -13.07
N PRO A 694 31.55 5.40 -13.01
CA PRO A 694 32.21 6.16 -14.07
C PRO A 694 33.59 5.62 -14.47
N MET A 695 34.27 4.91 -13.55
CA MET A 695 35.61 4.35 -13.80
C MET A 695 35.58 3.05 -14.59
N GLN A 696 34.49 2.26 -14.45
CA GLN A 696 34.37 0.95 -15.10
C GLN A 696 33.62 1.01 -16.44
N LYS A 697 32.78 2.03 -16.65
CA LYS A 697 31.99 2.29 -17.86
C LYS A 697 31.19 1.07 -18.39
N THR A 698 30.85 0.14 -17.54
CA THR A 698 30.04 -1.02 -17.90
C THR A 698 28.59 -0.63 -18.09
N ASN A 699 27.95 -1.16 -19.14
CA ASN A 699 26.53 -0.94 -19.43
C ASN A 699 25.92 -2.23 -19.99
N ALA A 700 25.30 -3.02 -19.11
CA ALA A 700 24.72 -4.32 -19.47
C ALA A 700 23.40 -4.20 -20.29
N LEU A 701 22.78 -3.02 -20.30
CA LEU A 701 21.49 -2.82 -20.99
C LEU A 701 21.65 -2.32 -22.44
N ASN A 702 22.83 -1.88 -22.84
CA ASN A 702 23.00 -1.29 -24.15
C ASN A 702 22.79 -2.29 -25.28
N GLY A 703 21.88 -1.98 -26.19
CA GLY A 703 21.55 -2.81 -27.35
C GLY A 703 20.51 -3.91 -27.08
N LYS A 704 20.00 -4.04 -25.85
CA LYS A 704 18.87 -4.90 -25.56
C LYS A 704 17.59 -4.34 -26.15
N THR A 705 16.70 -5.23 -26.58
CA THR A 705 15.39 -4.84 -27.11
C THR A 705 14.41 -4.49 -26.00
N PHE A 706 13.28 -3.83 -26.37
CA PHE A 706 12.19 -3.58 -25.44
C PHE A 706 11.69 -4.89 -24.80
N GLY A 707 11.55 -5.98 -25.59
CA GLY A 707 11.15 -7.29 -25.12
C GLY A 707 12.13 -7.90 -24.11
N GLU A 708 13.43 -7.86 -24.39
CA GLU A 708 14.47 -8.36 -23.48
C GLU A 708 14.55 -7.58 -22.16
N LEU A 709 14.21 -6.30 -22.18
CA LEU A 709 14.14 -5.50 -20.95
C LEU A 709 12.90 -5.79 -20.11
N LEU A 710 11.91 -6.44 -20.68
CA LEU A 710 10.66 -6.84 -20.01
C LEU A 710 10.62 -8.32 -19.60
N GLU A 711 11.69 -9.12 -19.84
CA GLU A 711 11.71 -10.56 -19.53
C GLU A 711 11.44 -10.88 -18.05
N ASP A 712 11.94 -10.03 -17.12
CA ASP A 712 11.83 -10.23 -15.67
C ASP A 712 10.48 -9.70 -15.09
N VAL A 713 9.64 -9.11 -15.93
CA VAL A 713 8.31 -8.61 -15.56
C VAL A 713 7.22 -9.33 -16.34
N GLU A 714 5.98 -9.19 -15.92
CA GLU A 714 4.87 -9.76 -16.66
C GLU A 714 4.79 -9.13 -18.06
N GLN A 715 4.66 -9.97 -19.09
CA GLN A 715 4.63 -9.51 -20.47
C GLN A 715 3.43 -8.59 -20.76
N PRO A 716 3.58 -7.58 -21.63
CA PRO A 716 2.48 -6.73 -22.05
C PRO A 716 1.31 -7.52 -22.67
N THR A 717 0.11 -7.06 -22.42
CA THR A 717 -1.11 -7.67 -23.00
C THR A 717 -1.19 -7.40 -24.50
N GLU A 718 -1.84 -8.30 -25.25
CA GLU A 718 -2.03 -8.17 -26.69
C GLU A 718 -2.73 -6.85 -27.06
N SER A 719 -3.76 -6.46 -26.30
CA SER A 719 -4.48 -5.20 -26.49
C SER A 719 -3.58 -3.95 -26.39
N VAL A 720 -2.62 -3.95 -25.46
CA VAL A 720 -1.63 -2.87 -25.31
C VAL A 720 -0.63 -2.87 -26.46
N LEU A 721 -0.18 -4.05 -26.89
CA LEU A 721 0.72 -4.16 -28.04
C LEU A 721 0.05 -3.73 -29.34
N ASP A 722 -1.21 -4.08 -29.54
CA ASP A 722 -1.99 -3.64 -30.70
C ASP A 722 -2.22 -2.14 -30.69
N TYR A 723 -2.51 -1.54 -29.54
CA TYR A 723 -2.69 -0.09 -29.39
C TYR A 723 -1.50 0.70 -29.96
N ILE A 724 -0.28 0.25 -29.68
CA ILE A 724 0.93 0.94 -30.17
C ILE A 724 1.36 0.46 -31.54
N ASN A 725 1.29 -0.85 -31.83
CA ASN A 725 1.82 -1.41 -33.07
C ASN A 725 0.93 -1.14 -34.29
N GLU A 726 -0.40 -1.19 -34.16
CA GLU A 726 -1.31 -1.05 -35.31
C GLU A 726 -1.27 0.32 -36.00
N PRO A 727 -1.25 1.47 -35.29
CA PRO A 727 -1.07 2.77 -35.95
C PRO A 727 0.28 2.90 -36.66
N ILE A 728 1.33 2.32 -36.05
CA ILE A 728 2.69 2.35 -36.62
C ILE A 728 2.78 1.44 -37.84
N ARG A 729 2.22 0.21 -37.80
CA ARG A 729 2.15 -0.73 -38.94
C ARG A 729 1.46 -0.09 -40.15
N ARG A 730 0.32 0.60 -39.92
CA ARG A 730 -0.37 1.34 -40.94
C ARG A 730 0.46 2.45 -41.56
N ALA A 731 1.17 3.23 -40.72
CA ALA A 731 2.02 4.32 -41.19
C ALA A 731 3.27 3.83 -41.95
N LEU A 732 3.82 2.68 -41.56
CA LEU A 732 4.95 2.05 -42.25
C LEU A 732 4.53 1.24 -43.48
N GLY A 733 3.25 0.86 -43.63
CA GLY A 733 2.81 -0.08 -44.64
C GLY A 733 3.36 -1.51 -44.46
N ARG A 734 3.68 -1.90 -43.23
CA ARG A 734 4.30 -3.18 -42.86
C ARG A 734 3.53 -3.84 -41.72
N SER A 735 3.17 -5.10 -41.88
CA SER A 735 2.44 -5.89 -40.88
C SER A 735 3.34 -6.56 -39.82
N ASP A 736 4.63 -6.66 -40.09
CA ASP A 736 5.62 -7.36 -39.26
C ASP A 736 6.26 -6.50 -38.17
N PHE A 737 5.90 -5.23 -38.08
CA PHE A 737 6.47 -4.33 -37.05
C PHE A 737 5.96 -4.71 -35.65
N ASN A 738 6.91 -4.79 -34.68
CA ASN A 738 6.61 -4.93 -33.28
C ASN A 738 7.56 -4.04 -32.45
N ILE A 739 6.99 -3.25 -31.53
CA ILE A 739 7.76 -2.39 -30.63
C ILE A 739 8.77 -3.19 -29.79
N LEU A 740 8.41 -4.43 -29.40
CA LEU A 740 9.27 -5.27 -28.56
C LEU A 740 10.62 -5.65 -29.22
N ASP A 741 10.68 -5.60 -30.53
CA ASP A 741 11.91 -5.93 -31.30
C ASP A 741 12.87 -4.73 -31.45
N LEU A 742 12.44 -3.52 -31.08
CA LEU A 742 13.25 -2.33 -31.19
C LEU A 742 14.35 -2.31 -30.10
N PRO A 743 15.59 -1.92 -30.46
CA PRO A 743 16.67 -1.78 -29.50
C PRO A 743 16.50 -0.51 -28.65
N VAL A 744 16.77 -0.62 -27.35
CA VAL A 744 16.82 0.52 -26.44
C VAL A 744 18.25 1.03 -26.33
N GLN A 745 18.44 2.32 -26.61
CA GLN A 745 19.75 2.96 -26.55
C GLN A 745 19.97 3.54 -25.17
N VAL A 746 20.65 2.80 -24.30
CA VAL A 746 20.99 3.25 -22.94
C VAL A 746 22.42 3.78 -22.92
N ASN A 747 22.61 5.03 -22.56
CA ASN A 747 23.90 5.64 -22.36
C ASN A 747 24.02 6.21 -20.94
N LEU A 748 24.57 5.39 -20.03
CA LEU A 748 24.70 5.73 -18.60
C LEU A 748 25.70 6.88 -18.36
N GLU A 749 26.74 6.99 -19.18
CA GLU A 749 27.70 8.10 -19.11
C GLU A 749 27.04 9.45 -19.48
N ARG A 750 26.19 9.47 -20.50
CA ARG A 750 25.38 10.64 -20.87
C ARG A 750 24.43 11.02 -19.70
N ILE A 751 23.70 10.06 -19.17
CA ILE A 751 22.79 10.29 -18.02
C ILE A 751 23.56 10.89 -16.85
N HIS A 752 24.70 10.33 -16.49
CA HIS A 752 25.55 10.82 -15.41
C HIS A 752 26.03 12.26 -15.66
N SER A 753 26.48 12.55 -16.89
CA SER A 753 26.94 13.89 -17.28
C SER A 753 25.80 14.95 -17.20
N LEU A 754 24.55 14.57 -17.51
CA LEU A 754 23.39 15.46 -17.43
C LEU A 754 23.06 15.83 -15.97
N PHE A 755 23.19 14.91 -15.02
CA PHE A 755 23.08 15.22 -13.59
C PHE A 755 24.16 16.20 -13.13
N ILE A 756 25.41 15.98 -13.51
CA ILE A 756 26.54 16.83 -13.09
C ILE A 756 26.42 18.26 -13.63
N ARG A 757 26.01 18.43 -14.89
CA ARG A 757 25.76 19.74 -15.49
C ARG A 757 24.74 20.53 -14.69
N GLY A 758 23.67 19.88 -14.24
CA GLY A 758 22.70 20.45 -13.33
C GLY A 758 21.70 21.42 -13.95
N ASP A 759 21.55 21.40 -15.28
CA ASP A 759 20.66 22.28 -16.05
C ASP A 759 19.63 21.54 -16.90
N TYR A 760 19.78 20.24 -17.07
CA TYR A 760 18.95 19.42 -17.95
C TYR A 760 17.70 18.86 -17.26
N PHE A 761 17.87 18.26 -16.09
CA PHE A 761 16.76 17.75 -15.32
C PHE A 761 16.15 18.85 -14.45
N ASP A 762 14.82 18.97 -14.43
CA ASP A 762 14.12 19.98 -13.64
C ASP A 762 14.45 19.90 -12.14
N ILE A 763 14.64 18.69 -11.61
CA ILE A 763 15.04 18.49 -10.22
C ILE A 763 16.38 19.11 -9.87
N CYS A 764 17.30 19.26 -10.82
CA CYS A 764 18.60 19.86 -10.57
C CYS A 764 18.51 21.35 -10.25
N LYS A 765 17.51 22.06 -10.76
CA LYS A 765 17.23 23.45 -10.38
C LYS A 765 16.90 23.55 -8.89
N THR A 766 16.04 22.65 -8.41
CA THR A 766 15.71 22.53 -6.99
C THR A 766 16.96 22.20 -6.18
N PHE A 767 17.78 21.23 -6.60
CA PHE A 767 19.01 20.87 -5.90
C PHE A 767 20.00 22.04 -5.78
N ASN A 768 20.14 22.90 -6.80
CA ASN A 768 20.98 24.10 -6.72
C ASN A 768 20.48 25.05 -5.60
N ALA A 769 19.17 25.32 -5.54
CA ALA A 769 18.59 26.14 -4.49
C ALA A 769 18.80 25.55 -3.09
N LEU A 770 18.63 24.21 -2.94
CA LEU A 770 18.90 23.52 -1.68
C LEU A 770 20.36 23.65 -1.25
N CYS A 771 21.33 23.54 -2.18
CA CYS A 771 22.75 23.71 -1.89
C CYS A 771 23.04 25.12 -1.33
N GLU A 772 22.41 26.16 -1.84
CA GLU A 772 22.59 27.55 -1.34
C GLU A 772 22.15 27.66 0.12
N VAL A 773 21.00 27.08 0.47
CA VAL A 773 20.47 27.10 1.85
C VAL A 773 21.36 26.28 2.80
N VAL A 774 21.73 25.06 2.43
CA VAL A 774 22.63 24.20 3.24
C VAL A 774 23.95 24.91 3.53
N ASN A 775 24.50 25.62 2.52
CA ASN A 775 25.72 26.41 2.70
C ASN A 775 25.51 27.63 3.61
N SER A 776 24.39 28.35 3.46
CA SER A 776 24.09 29.55 4.28
C SER A 776 23.93 29.22 5.76
N TYR A 777 23.39 28.05 6.09
CA TYR A 777 23.24 27.57 7.48
C TYR A 777 24.53 26.94 8.04
N GLN A 778 25.59 26.85 7.25
CA GLN A 778 26.88 26.29 7.68
C GLN A 778 26.75 24.91 8.33
N CYS A 779 26.01 24.02 7.67
CA CYS A 779 25.76 22.68 8.17
C CYS A 779 27.06 21.89 8.38
N ASP A 780 27.10 21.05 9.40
CA ASP A 780 28.25 20.17 9.70
C ASP A 780 28.19 18.88 8.90
N VAL A 781 26.98 18.36 8.69
CA VAL A 781 26.69 17.10 7.98
C VAL A 781 25.48 17.30 7.07
N LEU A 782 25.53 16.71 5.88
CA LEU A 782 24.41 16.55 4.97
C LEU A 782 24.07 15.06 4.83
N LEU A 783 22.83 14.71 5.16
CA LEU A 783 22.25 13.40 4.94
C LEU A 783 21.42 13.41 3.64
N LEU A 784 21.61 12.41 2.79
CA LEU A 784 20.80 12.19 1.60
C LEU A 784 19.94 10.93 1.82
N THR A 785 18.63 11.10 1.81
CA THR A 785 17.67 10.00 1.99
C THR A 785 16.64 9.96 0.86
N GLY A 786 15.72 9.00 0.91
CA GLY A 786 14.82 8.68 -0.18
C GLY A 786 15.51 7.87 -1.30
N ARG A 787 14.72 7.13 -2.08
CA ARG A 787 15.29 6.20 -3.06
C ARG A 787 16.17 6.85 -4.14
N PRO A 788 15.84 8.02 -4.72
CA PRO A 788 16.70 8.67 -5.70
C PRO A 788 18.09 9.06 -5.18
N SER A 789 18.28 9.15 -3.86
CA SER A 789 19.64 9.39 -3.29
C SER A 789 20.64 8.25 -3.59
N ARG A 790 20.17 7.09 -4.06
CA ARG A 790 21.01 5.97 -4.53
C ARG A 790 21.70 6.27 -5.86
N LEU A 791 21.18 7.20 -6.65
CA LEU A 791 21.70 7.51 -8.00
C LEU A 791 23.07 8.19 -7.92
N PRO A 792 24.09 7.66 -8.61
CA PRO A 792 25.44 8.23 -8.60
C PRO A 792 25.48 9.71 -9.03
N GLY A 793 24.65 10.11 -9.98
CA GLY A 793 24.54 11.48 -10.45
C GLY A 793 24.05 12.45 -9.38
N VAL A 794 23.05 12.04 -8.59
CA VAL A 794 22.54 12.83 -7.45
C VAL A 794 23.63 13.04 -6.41
N GLN A 795 24.34 11.98 -6.03
CA GLN A 795 25.44 12.07 -5.06
C GLN A 795 26.58 12.95 -5.58
N SER A 796 26.97 12.77 -6.84
CA SER A 796 28.01 13.56 -7.49
C SER A 796 27.64 15.03 -7.61
N PHE A 797 26.37 15.33 -7.85
CA PHE A 797 25.84 16.69 -7.89
C PHE A 797 26.08 17.42 -6.57
N PHE A 798 25.63 16.88 -5.44
CA PHE A 798 25.81 17.51 -4.13
C PHE A 798 27.29 17.63 -3.73
N ARG A 799 28.11 16.59 -4.00
CA ARG A 799 29.56 16.61 -3.74
C ARG A 799 30.29 17.67 -4.55
N SER A 800 29.83 18.00 -5.74
CA SER A 800 30.44 19.03 -6.60
C SER A 800 30.01 20.45 -6.26
N ARG A 801 28.88 20.65 -5.56
CA ARG A 801 28.28 21.97 -5.31
C ARG A 801 28.49 22.47 -3.89
N LEU A 802 28.60 21.56 -2.91
CA LEU A 802 28.71 21.93 -1.52
C LEU A 802 30.16 21.94 -1.01
N PRO A 803 30.57 22.97 -0.26
CA PRO A 803 31.88 23.06 0.35
C PRO A 803 31.97 22.24 1.66
N LEU A 804 31.44 21.01 1.62
CA LEU A 804 31.53 20.05 2.71
C LEU A 804 32.55 18.97 2.38
N PRO A 805 33.31 18.46 3.36
CA PRO A 805 34.13 17.27 3.15
C PRO A 805 33.28 16.10 2.62
N VAL A 806 33.80 15.34 1.69
CA VAL A 806 33.08 14.22 1.05
C VAL A 806 32.54 13.22 2.09
N GLY A 807 33.27 12.96 3.16
CA GLY A 807 32.82 12.09 4.26
C GLY A 807 31.71 12.69 5.14
N ARG A 808 31.28 13.92 4.88
CA ARG A 808 30.16 14.58 5.60
C ARG A 808 28.93 14.79 4.72
N ILE A 809 28.98 14.35 3.47
CA ILE A 809 27.83 14.18 2.59
C ILE A 809 27.52 12.69 2.53
N LEU A 810 26.54 12.25 3.30
CA LEU A 810 26.26 10.86 3.61
C LEU A 810 24.95 10.40 2.95
N PRO A 811 25.02 9.66 1.85
CA PRO A 811 23.85 8.93 1.38
C PRO A 811 23.54 7.82 2.38
N LEU A 812 22.28 7.75 2.84
CA LEU A 812 21.87 6.72 3.81
C LEU A 812 21.73 5.34 3.16
N HIS A 813 21.75 5.26 1.82
CA HIS A 813 21.91 3.98 1.13
C HIS A 813 23.27 3.36 1.45
N HIS A 814 23.28 2.08 1.81
CA HIS A 814 24.45 1.35 2.30
C HIS A 814 25.09 1.87 3.59
N TYR A 815 24.43 2.81 4.29
CA TYR A 815 24.88 3.23 5.61
C TYR A 815 24.84 2.06 6.59
N ARG A 816 25.93 1.86 7.33
CA ARG A 816 26.09 0.70 8.22
C ARG A 816 25.36 0.95 9.53
N THR A 817 24.35 0.15 9.82
CA THR A 817 23.54 0.23 11.05
C THR A 817 23.68 -1.01 11.94
N GLY A 818 23.99 -2.17 11.35
CA GLY A 818 23.92 -3.45 12.07
C GLY A 818 22.49 -3.99 12.11
N ASN A 819 22.24 -4.94 13.02
CA ASN A 819 20.97 -5.69 13.10
C ASN A 819 19.85 -4.96 13.84
N TRP A 820 20.11 -3.79 14.45
CA TRP A 820 19.07 -3.03 15.14
C TRP A 820 18.08 -2.41 14.15
N TYR A 821 18.52 -2.13 12.93
CA TYR A 821 17.70 -1.55 11.87
C TYR A 821 16.83 -2.64 11.22
N PRO A 822 15.47 -2.49 11.18
CA PRO A 822 14.60 -3.57 10.69
C PRO A 822 14.85 -3.93 9.22
N PHE A 823 14.97 -2.94 8.33
CA PHE A 823 15.09 -3.12 6.88
C PHE A 823 16.54 -3.19 6.40
N HIS A 824 17.41 -3.92 7.14
CA HIS A 824 18.80 -4.02 6.72
C HIS A 824 19.03 -5.22 5.79
N LYS A 825 19.99 -5.06 4.85
CA LYS A 825 20.65 -6.16 4.16
C LYS A 825 22.12 -6.19 4.58
N GLN A 826 22.54 -7.27 5.18
CA GLN A 826 23.92 -7.45 5.69
C GLN A 826 24.37 -6.31 6.63
N GLY A 827 23.49 -5.85 7.50
CA GLY A 827 23.75 -4.78 8.47
C GLY A 827 23.86 -3.37 7.87
N ARG A 828 23.33 -3.15 6.66
CA ARG A 828 23.30 -1.85 5.97
C ARG A 828 21.89 -1.51 5.54
N ILE A 829 21.57 -0.22 5.47
CA ILE A 829 20.30 0.27 4.93
C ILE A 829 20.26 -0.08 3.43
N ASP A 830 19.30 -0.89 3.03
CA ASP A 830 19.07 -1.24 1.63
C ASP A 830 18.24 -0.18 0.92
N ASP A 831 17.07 0.15 1.43
CA ASP A 831 16.20 1.20 0.89
C ASP A 831 16.13 2.40 1.85
N PRO A 832 16.71 3.56 1.48
CA PRO A 832 16.68 4.75 2.34
C PRO A 832 15.27 5.31 2.58
N LYS A 833 14.25 4.90 1.82
CA LYS A 833 12.85 5.24 2.11
C LYS A 833 12.41 4.79 3.51
N THR A 834 12.97 3.69 4.01
CA THR A 834 12.63 3.14 5.33
C THR A 834 13.09 4.01 6.50
N THR A 835 13.98 4.98 6.27
CA THR A 835 14.54 5.82 7.34
C THR A 835 13.49 6.70 8.01
N ALA A 836 12.47 7.14 7.31
CA ALA A 836 11.36 7.91 7.86
C ALA A 836 10.58 7.09 8.90
N ALA A 837 10.15 5.88 8.55
CA ALA A 837 9.43 5.00 9.47
C ALA A 837 10.29 4.58 10.67
N VAL A 838 11.57 4.21 10.42
CA VAL A 838 12.48 3.81 11.50
C VAL A 838 12.79 4.97 12.44
N GLY A 839 13.00 6.18 11.91
CA GLY A 839 13.21 7.37 12.73
C GLY A 839 11.99 7.75 13.56
N ALA A 840 10.79 7.66 13.00
CA ALA A 840 9.54 7.88 13.74
C ALA A 840 9.35 6.82 14.85
N MET A 841 9.72 5.56 14.59
CA MET A 841 9.77 4.52 15.61
C MET A 841 10.72 4.91 16.77
N LEU A 842 11.92 5.37 16.45
CA LEU A 842 12.88 5.81 17.49
C LEU A 842 12.34 7.01 18.29
N CYS A 843 11.75 8.02 17.63
CA CYS A 843 11.11 9.15 18.29
C CYS A 843 10.00 8.72 19.25
N PHE A 844 9.15 7.80 18.80
CA PHE A 844 8.07 7.25 19.60
C PHE A 844 8.60 6.45 20.81
N LEU A 845 9.56 5.57 20.61
CA LEU A 845 10.17 4.78 21.68
C LEU A 845 10.92 5.65 22.70
N CYS A 846 11.54 6.77 22.26
CA CYS A 846 12.12 7.77 23.16
C CYS A 846 11.05 8.45 24.01
N LYS A 847 9.92 8.88 23.39
CA LYS A 847 8.78 9.48 24.10
C LYS A 847 8.25 8.57 25.20
N ASP A 848 8.13 7.28 24.91
CA ASP A 848 7.59 6.25 25.80
C ASP A 848 8.66 5.65 26.75
N MET A 849 9.89 6.18 26.74
CA MET A 849 11.02 5.65 27.54
C MET A 849 11.31 4.14 27.31
N ARG A 850 11.09 3.67 26.09
CA ARG A 850 11.30 2.28 25.66
C ARG A 850 12.58 2.09 24.85
N LEU A 851 13.51 3.05 24.94
CA LEU A 851 14.89 2.93 24.45
C LEU A 851 15.87 3.03 25.62
N THR A 852 16.89 2.17 25.62
CA THR A 852 17.96 2.22 26.61
C THR A 852 19.10 3.12 26.13
N ASN A 853 19.60 3.99 26.99
CA ASN A 853 20.78 4.83 26.77
C ASN A 853 20.71 5.84 25.59
N PHE A 854 19.52 6.11 25.05
CA PHE A 854 19.33 7.15 24.04
C PHE A 854 18.18 8.08 24.46
N TYR A 855 18.53 9.33 24.72
CA TYR A 855 17.60 10.31 25.26
C TYR A 855 17.45 11.46 24.28
N LEU A 856 16.34 11.51 23.56
CA LEU A 856 16.00 12.55 22.61
C LEU A 856 14.72 13.24 23.06
N ARG A 857 14.73 14.57 23.19
CA ARG A 857 13.50 15.34 23.42
C ARG A 857 12.71 15.49 22.13
N SER A 858 12.15 14.39 21.65
CA SER A 858 11.42 14.32 20.38
C SER A 858 10.19 15.23 20.33
N MET A 859 9.63 15.60 21.48
CA MET A 859 8.50 16.54 21.60
C MET A 859 8.88 18.00 21.35
N ALA A 860 10.17 18.36 21.38
CA ALA A 860 10.64 19.72 21.11
C ALA A 860 10.66 20.05 19.60
N MET A 861 10.34 19.09 18.72
CA MET A 861 10.27 19.27 17.28
C MET A 861 8.92 19.89 16.88
N THR A 862 8.74 21.19 17.11
CA THR A 862 7.52 21.92 16.66
C THR A 862 7.69 22.45 15.27
N ALA A 863 6.72 22.10 14.40
CA ALA A 863 6.70 22.55 13.03
C ALA A 863 6.12 23.99 12.94
N TYR A 864 6.83 24.91 12.30
CA TYR A 864 6.34 26.24 11.97
C TYR A 864 5.76 26.32 10.54
N SER A 865 4.97 27.36 10.22
CA SER A 865 4.42 27.59 8.89
C SER A 865 5.51 28.05 7.90
N THR A 866 5.60 27.34 6.76
CA THR A 866 6.52 27.72 5.67
C THR A 866 5.89 28.75 4.70
N VAL A 867 4.63 29.11 4.89
CA VAL A 867 3.90 30.09 4.07
C VAL A 867 4.30 31.51 4.51
N LYS A 868 5.34 32.09 3.88
CA LYS A 868 5.81 33.44 4.18
C LYS A 868 5.46 34.46 3.08
N TYR A 869 5.35 34.03 1.83
CA TYR A 869 4.99 34.86 0.67
C TYR A 869 3.94 34.13 -0.15
N ILE A 870 2.78 34.74 -0.38
CA ILE A 870 1.69 34.21 -1.22
C ILE A 870 1.57 35.08 -2.47
N GLY A 871 1.42 34.43 -3.62
CA GLY A 871 1.27 35.14 -4.89
C GLY A 871 0.77 34.23 -6.03
N TYR A 872 0.75 34.79 -7.22
CA TYR A 872 0.41 34.08 -8.44
C TYR A 872 1.52 33.10 -8.81
N LEU A 873 1.15 31.81 -8.90
CA LEU A 873 2.05 30.74 -9.28
C LEU A 873 1.96 30.50 -10.79
N ASP A 874 3.07 30.68 -11.50
CA ASP A 874 3.14 30.42 -12.94
C ASP A 874 3.26 28.92 -13.27
N ASN A 875 3.25 28.57 -14.55
CA ASN A 875 3.34 27.19 -15.02
C ASN A 875 4.72 26.51 -14.74
N ASN A 876 5.72 27.30 -14.38
CA ASN A 876 7.04 26.80 -13.98
C ASN A 876 7.20 26.68 -12.46
N ASN A 877 6.11 26.79 -11.70
CA ASN A 877 6.08 26.84 -10.24
C ASN A 877 6.96 27.94 -9.64
N VAL A 878 6.96 29.12 -10.28
CA VAL A 878 7.68 30.31 -9.82
C VAL A 878 6.68 31.40 -9.45
N ILE A 879 6.92 32.07 -8.33
CA ILE A 879 6.26 33.32 -7.94
C ILE A 879 7.25 34.44 -8.18
N LYS A 880 7.03 35.24 -9.23
CA LYS A 880 7.84 36.45 -9.50
C LYS A 880 7.63 37.49 -8.43
N ASP A 881 8.64 38.30 -8.14
CA ASP A 881 8.53 39.37 -7.11
C ASP A 881 7.36 40.33 -7.39
N SER A 882 7.09 40.61 -8.66
CA SER A 882 5.93 41.41 -9.08
C SER A 882 4.56 40.75 -8.86
N ASN A 883 4.54 39.48 -8.64
CA ASN A 883 3.33 38.66 -8.49
C ASN A 883 3.08 38.21 -7.04
N VAL A 884 3.87 38.71 -6.09
CA VAL A 884 3.65 38.44 -4.65
C VAL A 884 2.54 39.41 -4.18
N TYR A 885 1.49 38.83 -3.64
CA TYR A 885 0.32 39.57 -3.13
C TYR A 885 0.42 39.83 -1.63
N TYR A 886 0.93 38.88 -0.85
CA TYR A 886 1.10 38.96 0.59
C TYR A 886 2.56 38.65 0.96
N HIS A 887 3.16 39.49 1.79
CA HIS A 887 4.58 39.45 2.19
C HIS A 887 4.70 39.21 3.68
N ASP A 888 5.81 38.58 4.08
CA ASP A 888 6.24 38.44 5.46
C ASP A 888 5.15 37.90 6.40
N ILE A 889 4.43 36.89 5.91
CA ILE A 889 3.35 36.23 6.65
C ILE A 889 3.95 35.47 7.84
N ASP A 890 3.40 35.70 9.04
CA ASP A 890 3.82 35.04 10.26
C ASP A 890 2.62 34.41 11.01
N LEU A 891 2.21 33.24 10.54
CA LEU A 891 1.06 32.52 11.10
C LEU A 891 1.36 31.90 12.47
N ASP A 892 2.62 31.77 12.84
CA ASP A 892 3.03 31.20 14.13
C ASP A 892 3.02 32.22 15.26
N ASN A 893 2.94 33.52 14.92
CA ASN A 893 2.78 34.61 15.87
C ASN A 893 1.29 34.90 16.10
N GLU A 894 0.79 34.71 17.32
CA GLU A 894 -0.61 34.92 17.68
C GLU A 894 -1.05 36.39 17.50
N ASP A 895 -0.12 37.34 17.65
CA ASP A 895 -0.36 38.78 17.52
C ASP A 895 -0.28 39.29 16.06
N TYR A 896 0.05 38.39 15.09
CA TYR A 896 0.16 38.82 13.68
C TYR A 896 -1.21 39.04 13.06
N ASP A 897 -1.44 40.24 12.56
CA ASP A 897 -2.64 40.60 11.78
C ASP A 897 -2.40 40.36 10.28
N PHE A 898 -3.21 39.49 9.68
CA PHE A 898 -3.11 39.23 8.25
C PHE A 898 -3.53 40.45 7.45
N PRO A 899 -2.72 40.94 6.48
CA PRO A 899 -2.96 42.16 5.76
C PRO A 899 -4.28 42.18 4.99
N ASP A 900 -5.04 43.31 5.08
CA ASP A 900 -6.27 43.51 4.32
C ASP A 900 -5.97 44.09 2.92
N THR A 901 -5.09 43.38 2.17
CA THR A 901 -4.63 43.77 0.85
C THR A 901 -5.41 43.04 -0.22
N SER A 902 -5.88 43.77 -1.27
CA SER A 902 -6.53 43.19 -2.43
C SER A 902 -5.56 43.00 -3.59
N PHE A 903 -5.81 42.00 -4.43
CA PHE A 903 -5.07 41.73 -5.66
C PHE A 903 -6.00 41.50 -6.84
N GLU A 904 -5.49 41.74 -8.04
CA GLU A 904 -6.26 41.64 -9.28
C GLU A 904 -6.40 40.19 -9.76
N VAL A 905 -7.61 39.82 -10.15
CA VAL A 905 -7.96 38.53 -10.73
C VAL A 905 -8.67 38.74 -12.06
N ARG A 906 -8.18 38.10 -13.12
CA ARG A 906 -8.71 38.17 -14.49
C ARG A 906 -9.23 36.84 -15.03
N GLY A 907 -9.26 35.81 -14.22
CA GLY A 907 -9.69 34.47 -14.57
C GLY A 907 -9.27 33.49 -13.48
N ASP A 908 -9.36 32.21 -13.77
CA ASP A 908 -8.89 31.17 -12.84
C ASP A 908 -7.42 31.42 -12.48
N THR A 909 -7.13 31.51 -11.19
CA THR A 909 -5.82 31.97 -10.68
C THR A 909 -5.23 30.96 -9.71
N ARG A 910 -4.03 30.45 -10.01
CA ARG A 910 -3.26 29.58 -9.09
C ARG A 910 -2.53 30.44 -8.08
N LEU A 911 -2.82 30.19 -6.81
CA LEU A 911 -2.11 30.78 -5.68
C LEU A 911 -1.13 29.79 -5.11
N GLY A 912 0.12 30.20 -5.06
CA GLY A 912 1.19 29.43 -4.42
C GLY A 912 1.83 30.21 -3.28
N PHE A 913 2.79 29.56 -2.63
CA PHE A 913 3.61 30.17 -1.60
C PHE A 913 5.09 29.87 -1.78
N ARG A 914 5.92 30.70 -1.21
CA ARG A 914 7.34 30.45 -1.02
C ARG A 914 7.77 30.90 0.39
N GLN A 915 8.82 30.29 0.91
CA GLN A 915 9.31 30.63 2.24
C GLN A 915 10.34 31.77 2.20
N LEU A 916 11.18 31.81 1.18
CA LEU A 916 12.26 32.82 1.08
C LEU A 916 11.88 33.97 0.14
N ASN A 917 12.36 35.17 0.48
CA ASN A 917 12.19 36.38 -0.35
C ASN A 917 13.18 36.41 -1.53
N VAL A 918 13.17 35.37 -2.34
CA VAL A 918 14.05 35.23 -3.51
C VAL A 918 13.23 34.62 -4.65
N GLU A 919 13.13 35.33 -5.78
CA GLU A 919 12.31 34.90 -6.93
C GLU A 919 12.68 33.50 -7.45
N ARG A 920 13.99 33.15 -7.44
CA ARG A 920 14.48 31.84 -7.87
C ARG A 920 14.15 30.70 -6.90
N TRP A 921 13.65 30.99 -5.70
CA TRP A 921 13.23 29.97 -4.75
C TRP A 921 11.96 29.29 -5.27
N VAL A 922 12.00 27.97 -5.37
CA VAL A 922 10.89 27.17 -5.90
C VAL A 922 9.67 27.39 -5.01
N ALA A 923 8.54 27.73 -5.63
CA ALA A 923 7.27 27.91 -4.94
C ALA A 923 6.43 26.64 -4.99
N SER A 924 5.58 26.46 -4.00
CA SER A 924 4.63 25.34 -3.92
C SER A 924 3.20 25.85 -4.15
N PRO A 925 2.35 25.09 -4.85
CA PRO A 925 0.93 25.41 -5.00
C PRO A 925 0.21 25.28 -3.66
N LEU A 926 -0.82 26.07 -3.44
CA LEU A 926 -1.59 26.08 -2.19
C LEU A 926 -3.10 26.12 -2.45
N TYR A 927 -3.58 27.07 -3.23
CA TYR A 927 -4.99 27.26 -3.54
C TYR A 927 -5.22 27.51 -5.03
N MET A 928 -6.40 27.13 -5.50
CA MET A 928 -6.95 27.54 -6.77
C MET A 928 -8.15 28.45 -6.55
N LEU A 929 -8.07 29.64 -7.11
CA LEU A 929 -9.20 30.57 -7.18
C LEU A 929 -9.88 30.34 -8.52
N SER A 930 -11.13 29.86 -8.49
CA SER A 930 -11.89 29.50 -9.67
C SER A 930 -13.10 30.41 -9.86
N ILE A 931 -13.35 30.80 -11.10
CA ILE A 931 -14.56 31.52 -11.47
C ILE A 931 -15.60 30.49 -11.90
N GLU A 932 -16.65 30.32 -11.11
CA GLU A 932 -17.66 29.28 -11.37
C GLU A 932 -18.72 29.77 -12.38
N SER A 933 -19.07 31.03 -12.30
CA SER A 933 -20.11 31.60 -13.15
C SER A 933 -19.65 31.83 -14.60
N ARG A 934 -20.40 31.25 -15.55
CA ARG A 934 -20.16 31.45 -16.99
C ARG A 934 -20.30 32.93 -17.39
N GLU A 935 -21.20 33.68 -16.76
CA GLU A 935 -21.39 35.13 -16.99
C GLU A 935 -20.12 35.87 -16.58
N TRP A 936 -19.56 35.59 -15.40
CA TRP A 936 -18.34 36.21 -14.95
C TRP A 936 -17.13 35.81 -15.81
N LYS A 937 -17.00 34.55 -16.24
CA LYS A 937 -15.95 34.14 -17.20
C LYS A 937 -16.04 34.96 -18.51
N ALA A 938 -17.23 35.20 -19.03
CA ALA A 938 -17.41 35.98 -20.23
C ALA A 938 -17.03 37.48 -20.02
N MET A 939 -17.44 38.10 -18.91
CA MET A 939 -17.07 39.47 -18.59
C MET A 939 -15.57 39.67 -18.38
N LEU A 940 -14.90 38.76 -17.68
CA LEU A 940 -13.47 38.82 -17.46
C LEU A 940 -12.66 38.68 -18.76
N ASN A 941 -13.08 37.76 -19.66
CA ASN A 941 -12.37 37.48 -20.90
C ASN A 941 -12.66 38.48 -22.02
N ASN A 942 -13.92 38.95 -22.16
CA ASN A 942 -14.36 39.70 -23.33
C ASN A 942 -14.53 41.19 -23.05
N GLU A 943 -14.88 41.59 -21.81
CA GLU A 943 -15.19 43.00 -21.46
C GLU A 943 -14.03 43.67 -20.70
N GLY A 944 -12.97 42.94 -20.40
CA GLY A 944 -11.82 43.46 -19.65
C GLY A 944 -12.12 43.83 -18.19
N VAL A 945 -13.18 43.28 -17.62
CA VAL A 945 -13.52 43.42 -16.20
C VAL A 945 -12.43 42.79 -15.36
N VAL A 946 -12.13 43.37 -14.20
CA VAL A 946 -11.14 42.88 -13.25
C VAL A 946 -11.82 42.71 -11.89
N LEU A 947 -11.55 41.60 -11.20
CA LEU A 947 -11.97 41.40 -9.83
C LEU A 947 -10.81 41.77 -8.89
N GLN A 948 -11.14 42.52 -7.83
CA GLN A 948 -10.24 42.79 -6.70
C GLN A 948 -10.62 41.82 -5.57
N VAL A 949 -9.73 40.89 -5.23
CA VAL A 949 -9.96 39.86 -4.23
C VAL A 949 -9.10 40.10 -3.00
N THR A 950 -9.69 40.00 -1.83
CA THR A 950 -9.00 40.04 -0.54
C THR A 950 -9.17 38.72 0.16
N LEU A 951 -8.07 38.15 0.65
CA LEU A 951 -8.10 36.92 1.45
C LEU A 951 -8.18 37.20 2.95
N GLY A 952 -8.71 36.29 3.70
CA GLY A 952 -8.70 36.24 5.16
C GLY A 952 -8.27 34.87 5.63
N ILE A 953 -7.98 34.72 6.93
CA ILE A 953 -7.60 33.46 7.57
C ILE A 953 -8.75 32.95 8.44
N LYS A 954 -9.14 31.67 8.29
CA LYS A 954 -10.08 31.02 9.20
C LYS A 954 -9.30 30.45 10.40
N ASN A 955 -9.78 30.70 11.61
CA ASN A 955 -9.29 30.00 12.78
C ASN A 955 -9.77 28.54 12.75
N SER A 956 -8.90 27.59 13.08
CA SER A 956 -9.30 26.18 13.19
C SER A 956 -10.35 26.03 14.29
N ARG A 957 -11.44 25.30 14.01
CA ARG A 957 -12.52 25.04 14.97
C ARG A 957 -12.04 24.26 16.22
N ASN A 958 -10.94 23.52 16.12
CA ASN A 958 -10.48 22.57 17.13
C ASN A 958 -9.10 22.87 17.75
N SER A 959 -8.41 23.93 17.34
CA SER A 959 -7.13 24.34 17.92
C SER A 959 -7.06 25.86 18.04
N GLN A 960 -6.37 26.34 19.09
CA GLN A 960 -6.00 27.74 19.22
C GLN A 960 -4.94 28.17 18.18
N GLU A 961 -4.37 27.21 17.46
CA GLU A 961 -3.36 27.45 16.44
C GLU A 961 -3.98 27.97 15.15
N ARG A 962 -3.45 29.07 14.63
CA ARG A 962 -3.76 29.57 13.30
C ARG A 962 -3.31 28.56 12.25
N ALA A 963 -4.24 28.10 11.43
CA ALA A 963 -3.94 27.24 10.30
C ALA A 963 -3.75 28.08 9.03
N GLU A 964 -3.03 27.51 8.05
CA GLU A 964 -2.90 28.05 6.68
C GLU A 964 -4.22 27.91 5.90
N ASN A 965 -5.32 28.24 6.55
CA ASN A 965 -6.68 28.07 6.04
C ASN A 965 -7.24 29.40 5.59
N PHE A 966 -7.06 29.71 4.31
CA PHE A 966 -7.47 30.98 3.71
C PHE A 966 -8.89 30.88 3.14
N TYR A 967 -9.56 32.02 3.13
CA TYR A 967 -10.89 32.18 2.51
C TYR A 967 -10.99 33.53 1.82
N ILE A 968 -11.95 33.67 0.90
CA ILE A 968 -12.22 34.96 0.24
C ILE A 968 -12.95 35.86 1.24
N LYS A 969 -12.27 36.87 1.76
CA LYS A 969 -12.85 37.86 2.67
C LYS A 969 -13.76 38.86 1.94
N ASN A 970 -13.29 39.37 0.80
CA ASN A 970 -14.03 40.36 0.01
C ASN A 970 -13.72 40.20 -1.49
N VAL A 971 -14.70 40.56 -2.33
CA VAL A 971 -14.54 40.64 -3.79
C VAL A 971 -15.26 41.86 -4.29
N THR A 972 -14.60 42.71 -5.08
CA THR A 972 -15.19 43.86 -5.78
C THR A 972 -14.81 43.79 -7.26
N ALA A 973 -15.76 44.12 -8.12
CA ALA A 973 -15.55 44.15 -9.56
C ALA A 973 -15.36 45.58 -10.09
N SER A 974 -14.47 45.75 -11.06
CA SER A 974 -14.20 47.07 -11.67
C SER A 974 -15.41 47.72 -12.37
N ASN A 975 -16.41 46.93 -12.75
CA ASN A 975 -17.65 47.38 -13.36
C ASN A 975 -18.77 47.71 -12.34
N GLY A 976 -18.50 47.58 -11.03
CA GLY A 976 -19.45 47.83 -9.94
C GLY A 976 -20.52 46.73 -9.76
N ARG A 977 -20.51 45.65 -10.51
CA ARG A 977 -21.42 44.51 -10.32
C ARG A 977 -21.02 43.70 -9.08
N SER A 978 -22.02 43.13 -8.42
CA SER A 978 -21.78 42.26 -7.24
C SER A 978 -21.38 40.87 -7.69
N CYS A 979 -20.18 40.45 -7.32
CA CYS A 979 -19.68 39.07 -7.46
C CYS A 979 -19.86 38.35 -6.11
N VAL A 980 -20.61 37.27 -6.10
CA VAL A 980 -20.98 36.54 -4.87
C VAL A 980 -19.94 35.44 -4.60
N ARG A 981 -19.35 35.51 -3.40
CA ARG A 981 -18.42 34.48 -2.90
C ARG A 981 -19.13 33.13 -2.80
N GLU A 982 -18.39 32.04 -2.98
CA GLU A 982 -18.84 30.65 -2.94
C GLU A 982 -19.84 30.25 -4.03
N ARG A 983 -20.37 31.20 -4.78
CA ARG A 983 -21.26 30.97 -5.93
C ARG A 983 -20.62 31.32 -7.26
N ASP A 984 -20.10 32.56 -7.38
CA ASP A 984 -19.54 33.08 -8.63
C ASP A 984 -18.03 32.90 -8.67
N ILE A 985 -17.38 32.96 -7.51
CA ILE A 985 -15.95 32.78 -7.30
C ILE A 985 -15.70 31.95 -6.05
N THR A 986 -14.83 30.93 -6.15
CA THR A 986 -14.51 30.00 -5.10
C THR A 986 -13.01 29.88 -4.87
N LEU A 987 -12.59 29.52 -3.67
CA LEU A 987 -11.21 29.28 -3.30
C LEU A 987 -11.10 27.86 -2.77
N HIS A 988 -10.45 26.99 -3.55
CA HIS A 988 -10.26 25.57 -3.20
C HIS A 988 -8.80 25.29 -2.88
N LEU A 989 -8.57 24.50 -1.85
CA LEU A 989 -7.23 23.95 -1.60
C LEU A 989 -6.78 23.16 -2.84
N ASN A 990 -5.57 23.43 -3.33
CA ASN A 990 -4.97 22.69 -4.46
C ASN A 990 -3.46 22.68 -4.31
N THR A 991 -2.94 21.58 -3.81
CA THR A 991 -1.51 21.38 -3.53
C THR A 991 -0.77 20.62 -4.62
N MET A 992 -1.41 20.35 -5.78
CA MET A 992 -0.82 19.62 -6.90
C MET A 992 -0.12 20.54 -7.88
N THR A 993 1.05 20.12 -8.41
CA THR A 993 1.87 20.93 -9.31
C THR A 993 1.53 20.79 -10.80
N ASP A 994 0.90 19.69 -11.21
CA ASP A 994 0.66 19.42 -12.64
C ASP A 994 -0.47 20.30 -13.21
N ALA A 995 -0.06 21.52 -13.57
CA ALA A 995 -0.92 22.54 -14.14
C ALA A 995 -0.83 22.55 -15.65
N GLY A 996 -0.96 21.50 -16.35
CA GLY A 996 -0.78 21.65 -17.79
C GLY A 996 -1.16 20.49 -18.68
N LEU A 997 -1.65 19.44 -18.14
CA LEU A 997 -1.99 18.23 -18.90
C LEU A 997 -3.51 18.04 -18.90
N GLY A 998 -4.20 18.81 -19.75
CA GLY A 998 -5.62 18.64 -20.06
C GLY A 998 -6.58 18.97 -18.90
N ASP A 999 -7.89 18.86 -19.19
CA ASP A 999 -8.99 19.15 -18.25
C ASP A 999 -9.06 18.23 -17.02
N GLN A 1000 -8.25 17.16 -16.95
CA GLN A 1000 -8.42 16.12 -15.94
C GLN A 1000 -7.56 16.29 -14.67
N LYS A 1001 -6.58 17.19 -14.63
CA LYS A 1001 -5.71 17.44 -13.45
C LYS A 1001 -5.16 16.14 -12.82
N LEU A 1002 -4.85 15.13 -13.63
CA LEU A 1002 -4.39 13.84 -13.19
C LEU A 1002 -2.87 13.71 -13.35
N TYR A 1003 -2.27 12.90 -12.47
CA TYR A 1003 -0.86 12.60 -12.50
C TYR A 1003 -0.48 11.75 -13.73
N TRP A 1004 0.74 11.90 -14.25
CA TRP A 1004 1.17 11.24 -15.49
C TRP A 1004 1.10 9.71 -15.44
N LEU A 1005 1.33 9.09 -14.28
CA LEU A 1005 1.16 7.63 -14.09
C LEU A 1005 -0.31 7.19 -14.21
N ASP A 1006 -1.25 8.08 -13.92
CA ASP A 1006 -2.68 7.80 -14.00
C ASP A 1006 -3.29 8.17 -15.35
N THR A 1007 -2.60 9.00 -16.15
CA THR A 1007 -3.02 9.34 -17.51
C THR A 1007 -2.27 8.59 -18.60
N GLY A 1008 -1.09 8.08 -18.29
CA GLY A 1008 -0.17 7.49 -19.27
C GLY A 1008 0.52 8.50 -20.19
N CYS A 1009 0.36 9.81 -19.95
CA CYS A 1009 0.97 10.87 -20.75
C CYS A 1009 2.46 10.99 -20.42
N VAL A 1010 3.34 10.50 -21.26
CA VAL A 1010 4.81 10.59 -21.07
C VAL A 1010 5.46 11.63 -21.99
N LYS A 1011 4.71 12.15 -23.00
CA LYS A 1011 5.20 13.16 -23.95
C LYS A 1011 4.39 14.47 -23.76
N ARG A 1012 5.10 15.61 -23.71
CA ARG A 1012 4.48 16.95 -23.71
C ARG A 1012 4.25 17.43 -25.14
#